data_e5ca60f8270319728a05e0049b81af6a
#
_entry.id   e5ca60f8270319728a05e0049b81af6a
#
_cell.length_a   1.000
_cell.length_b   1.000
_cell.length_c   1.000
_cell.angle_alpha   90.00
_cell.angle_beta   90.00
_cell.angle_gamma   90.00
#
_symmetry.space_group_name_H-M   'P 1'
#
loop_
_entity.id
_entity.type
_entity.pdbx_description
1 polymer ?
#
loop_
_entity_poly.entity_id
_entity_poly.type
_entity_poly.pdbx_seq_one_letter_code
_entity_poly.pdbx_strand_id
1 'polypeptide(L)'
;MDALTRRQFDRAMFAKERTLAIRVGEYASRDIKEASFEYGYIKGDTYKPGGTCAGSGKITFTSIITTFNKLDTLHPEIGLLVGDTYQWVKMGEYFINDIEIDRNRNTTTLELMDGMFKLNREYVTDLHFPAEVREVIQEICLKTGIELANDYFGISAMRYHIEQVPEGKKLSFRDMLSAMTQMIGMSCFFNREGKMEIRDLTESNITINADSYFLHGLTKSEIEYQIAGITCKTDKKSLTVGMKTGRSLELDNVFMTQSALNDLYYKLKNLTYYPYNLNYQGHLLLEVGQWVTIQTNKKETFKVPVLSQSFTFKGGLRGRISADSKAGNDTQYSYEGTITKQIKQQDGVEAKIQAQIEAADKDFDQKVDKIKKDFNDQVELAKARAEEVKRELSDTINQRFNSFDNGPLKEAKRKAEEALRNAGASSSLAQESKQIGLDSVARLEAFKSQTTSAQTALSGDLDALKRTIANDIRPKQAQAETEIAKQVEALSRTKNELAGVKSAQATYEETTTRRLSELTNLANGKASKSELTQTAEELSSKIASVQASGRNLFLNSLFKQDISKTGIWTTSTYTATIDSESKYLGHKALKIIGLNPSGRDGGNPKVTYPALGQFGKVIPGSTTNQDVTISFYAKANKNGIMLRSRLGNIGYKTGNVTLSTEIXSR
;
A
#
# COMPACT_ATOMS: atom_id res chain seq x y z
N MET A 1 15.72 -12.88 -19.89
CA MET A 1 16.09 -13.86 -18.83
C MET A 1 15.11 -15.02 -18.93
N ASP A 2 15.62 -16.24 -19.05
CA ASP A 2 14.73 -17.39 -19.17
C ASP A 2 14.14 -17.78 -17.83
N ALA A 3 13.18 -18.73 -17.84
CA ALA A 3 12.42 -19.04 -16.63
C ALA A 3 13.31 -19.65 -15.53
N LEU A 4 14.28 -20.47 -15.92
CA LEU A 4 15.17 -21.06 -14.92
C LEU A 4 16.07 -20.02 -14.30
N THR A 5 16.66 -19.17 -15.09
CA THR A 5 17.51 -18.09 -14.61
C THR A 5 16.71 -17.13 -13.72
N ARG A 6 15.45 -16.85 -14.12
CA ARG A 6 14.60 -15.97 -13.32
C ARG A 6 14.30 -16.57 -11.95
N ARG A 7 14.06 -17.87 -11.89
CA ARG A 7 13.82 -18.52 -10.60
C ARG A 7 15.05 -18.50 -9.72
N GLN A 8 16.22 -18.74 -10.33
CA GLN A 8 17.47 -18.66 -9.59
C GLN A 8 17.75 -17.24 -9.12
N PHE A 9 17.43 -16.26 -9.96
CA PHE A 9 17.59 -14.87 -9.60
C PHE A 9 16.68 -14.51 -8.42
N ASP A 10 15.40 -14.91 -8.48
CA ASP A 10 14.46 -14.59 -7.40
C ASP A 10 14.91 -15.24 -6.09
N ARG A 11 15.40 -16.46 -6.17
CA ARG A 11 15.90 -17.15 -4.96
C ARG A 11 17.06 -16.40 -4.36
N ALA A 12 18.01 -15.98 -5.18
CA ALA A 12 19.17 -15.22 -4.70
C ALA A 12 18.75 -13.85 -4.18
N MET A 13 17.78 -13.24 -4.83
CA MET A 13 17.31 -11.90 -4.47
C MET A 13 16.68 -11.89 -3.09
N PHE A 14 15.93 -12.95 -2.76
CA PHE A 14 15.25 -13.07 -1.47
C PHE A 14 16.07 -13.76 -0.39
N ALA A 15 17.28 -14.19 -0.71
CA ALA A 15 18.14 -14.87 0.27
C ALA A 15 18.55 -13.92 1.38
N LYS A 16 18.76 -14.47 2.57
CA LYS A 16 19.21 -13.66 3.69
C LYS A 16 20.58 -13.05 3.43
N GLU A 17 21.46 -13.82 2.81
CA GLU A 17 22.77 -13.33 2.42
C GLU A 17 22.83 -13.30 0.91
N ARG A 18 23.04 -12.12 0.39
CA ARG A 18 23.14 -11.95 -1.05
C ARG A 18 24.31 -11.02 -1.33
N THR A 19 24.95 -11.25 -2.46
CA THR A 19 26.10 -10.48 -2.86
C THR A 19 25.72 -9.62 -4.05
N LEU A 20 25.94 -8.33 -3.91
CA LEU A 20 25.54 -7.34 -4.92
C LEU A 20 26.74 -6.50 -5.30
N ALA A 21 26.71 -6.01 -6.53
CA ALA A 21 27.73 -5.12 -7.03
C ALA A 21 27.07 -4.03 -7.86
N ILE A 22 27.77 -2.96 -8.07
CA ILE A 22 27.28 -1.86 -8.91
C ILE A 22 28.37 -1.50 -9.90
N ARG A 23 27.96 -1.09 -11.09
CA ARG A 23 28.90 -0.57 -12.08
C ARG A 23 28.26 0.55 -12.88
N VAL A 24 29.06 1.54 -13.20
CA VAL A 24 28.64 2.68 -14.01
C VAL A 24 29.77 2.93 -15.00
N GLY A 25 29.58 2.49 -16.23
CA GLY A 25 30.65 2.58 -17.22
C GLY A 25 31.89 1.82 -16.75
N GLU A 26 32.99 2.53 -16.64
CA GLU A 26 34.25 1.92 -16.19
C GLU A 26 34.37 1.84 -14.68
N TYR A 27 33.45 2.43 -13.94
CA TYR A 27 33.52 2.49 -12.48
C TYR A 27 32.79 1.31 -11.88
N ALA A 28 33.42 0.69 -10.89
CA ALA A 28 32.88 -0.50 -10.23
C ALA A 28 32.54 -0.20 -8.77
N SER A 29 32.15 -1.23 -8.05
CA SER A 29 31.72 -1.06 -6.66
C SER A 29 32.76 -0.36 -5.79
N ARG A 30 34.03 -0.63 -6.04
CA ARG A 30 35.09 -0.01 -5.24
C ARG A 30 35.20 1.49 -5.47
N ASP A 31 34.69 1.96 -6.60
CA ASP A 31 34.78 3.38 -6.97
C ASP A 31 33.55 4.16 -6.53
N ILE A 32 32.50 3.49 -6.09
CA ILE A 32 31.21 4.10 -5.82
C ILE A 32 30.87 3.95 -4.35
N LYS A 33 30.76 5.09 -3.68
CA LYS A 33 30.43 5.11 -2.25
C LYS A 33 28.97 4.81 -2.05
N GLU A 34 28.12 5.38 -2.89
CA GLU A 34 26.68 5.32 -2.70
C GLU A 34 26.00 5.64 -4.02
N ALA A 35 24.89 4.97 -4.26
CA ALA A 35 24.06 5.29 -5.42
C ALA A 35 22.61 5.16 -5.00
N SER A 36 21.78 6.05 -5.51
CA SER A 36 20.35 5.97 -5.28
C SER A 36 19.62 6.27 -6.58
N PHE A 37 18.49 5.61 -6.75
CA PHE A 37 17.65 5.77 -7.93
C PHE A 37 16.20 5.88 -7.48
N GLU A 38 15.48 6.82 -8.07
CA GLU A 38 14.08 7.04 -7.77
C GLU A 38 13.26 6.96 -9.03
N TYR A 39 12.18 6.22 -8.96
CA TYR A 39 11.28 6.02 -10.08
C TYR A 39 9.86 6.35 -9.65
N GLY A 40 9.08 6.84 -10.58
CA GLY A 40 7.69 7.12 -10.31
C GLY A 40 6.80 6.69 -11.45
N TYR A 41 5.63 6.22 -11.10
CA TYR A 41 4.59 5.91 -12.06
C TYR A 41 3.54 7.02 -12.08
N ILE A 42 3.36 7.70 -10.96
CA ILE A 42 2.48 8.87 -10.86
C ILE A 42 3.28 10.02 -10.26
N LYS A 43 2.76 11.21 -10.47
CA LYS A 43 3.36 12.40 -9.91
C LYS A 43 2.59 12.81 -8.65
N GLY A 44 3.31 12.99 -7.56
CA GLY A 44 2.70 13.42 -6.31
C GLY A 44 2.24 12.27 -5.45
N ASP A 45 1.48 12.60 -4.42
CA ASP A 45 1.09 11.65 -3.39
C ASP A 45 -0.23 10.96 -3.68
N THR A 46 -1.03 11.51 -4.57
CA THR A 46 -2.35 10.99 -4.87
C THR A 46 -2.36 10.42 -6.27
N TYR A 47 -2.92 9.22 -6.42
CA TYR A 47 -3.03 8.62 -7.75
C TYR A 47 -3.88 9.50 -8.64
N LYS A 48 -3.28 10.01 -9.69
CA LYS A 48 -3.99 10.76 -10.73
C LYS A 48 -3.73 10.07 -12.05
N PRO A 49 -4.73 10.05 -12.91
CA PRO A 49 -4.58 9.37 -14.19
C PRO A 49 -3.61 10.10 -15.10
N GLY A 50 -2.80 9.30 -15.75
CA GLY A 50 -1.93 9.82 -16.79
C GLY A 50 -0.85 10.72 -16.28
N GLY A 51 -0.29 11.44 -17.21
CA GLY A 51 0.78 12.35 -16.88
C GLY A 51 2.14 11.75 -17.12
N THR A 52 3.13 12.56 -16.89
CA THR A 52 4.53 12.17 -17.10
C THR A 52 5.27 12.18 -15.78
N CYS A 53 6.05 11.16 -15.55
CA CYS A 53 6.78 11.05 -14.30
C CYS A 53 8.27 10.86 -14.60
N ALA A 54 9.10 11.77 -14.08
CA ALA A 54 10.54 11.71 -14.28
C ALA A 54 11.19 10.92 -13.17
N GLY A 55 12.14 10.08 -13.55
CA GLY A 55 12.99 9.41 -12.60
C GLY A 55 14.26 10.21 -12.38
N SER A 56 14.98 9.87 -11.32
CA SER A 56 16.21 10.54 -10.99
C SER A 56 17.18 9.57 -10.34
N GLY A 57 18.42 10.01 -10.23
CA GLY A 57 19.41 9.22 -9.56
C GLY A 57 20.48 10.10 -8.95
N LYS A 58 21.28 9.51 -8.11
CA LYS A 58 22.40 10.20 -7.48
C LYS A 58 23.49 9.17 -7.24
N ILE A 59 24.71 9.50 -7.67
CA ILE A 59 25.83 8.59 -7.49
C ILE A 59 26.97 9.38 -6.87
N THR A 60 27.53 8.86 -5.79
CA THR A 60 28.68 9.45 -5.14
C THR A 60 29.87 8.52 -5.31
N PHE A 61 30.94 9.06 -5.89
CA PHE A 61 32.17 8.32 -6.13
C PHE A 61 33.16 8.57 -5.02
N THR A 62 34.04 7.61 -4.82
CA THR A 62 35.00 7.64 -3.71
C THR A 62 36.20 8.49 -4.00
N SER A 63 36.30 9.10 -5.19
CA SER A 63 37.40 9.94 -5.55
C SER A 63 36.88 11.14 -6.33
N ILE A 64 37.79 12.12 -6.53
CA ILE A 64 37.46 13.28 -7.34
C ILE A 64 37.62 12.90 -8.80
N ILE A 65 36.56 13.08 -9.57
CA ILE A 65 36.55 12.79 -11.01
C ILE A 65 36.18 14.08 -11.74
N THR A 66 37.06 14.51 -12.64
CA THR A 66 36.89 15.77 -13.33
C THR A 66 36.50 15.60 -14.79
N THR A 67 36.28 14.36 -15.22
CA THR A 67 36.04 14.08 -16.64
C THR A 67 34.55 14.07 -17.00
N PHE A 68 33.67 14.12 -16.01
CA PHE A 68 32.24 14.15 -16.28
C PHE A 68 31.80 15.53 -16.75
N ASN A 69 30.86 15.55 -17.67
CA ASN A 69 30.28 16.78 -18.19
C ASN A 69 28.76 16.72 -18.04
N LYS A 70 28.13 17.89 -17.94
CA LYS A 70 26.68 17.96 -17.89
C LYS A 70 26.09 17.31 -19.14
N LEU A 71 25.04 16.55 -18.95
CA LEU A 71 24.33 15.81 -19.97
C LEU A 71 25.07 14.58 -20.51
N ASP A 72 26.21 14.23 -19.94
CA ASP A 72 26.80 12.92 -20.23
C ASP A 72 25.79 11.81 -19.91
N THR A 73 25.80 10.79 -20.74
CA THR A 73 24.87 9.66 -20.59
C THR A 73 25.53 8.57 -19.77
N LEU A 74 24.79 8.07 -18.77
CA LEU A 74 25.25 6.98 -17.93
C LEU A 74 24.22 5.87 -17.91
N HIS A 75 24.72 4.63 -17.83
CA HIS A 75 23.87 3.44 -17.75
C HIS A 75 24.25 2.62 -16.51
N PRO A 76 23.84 3.04 -15.33
CA PRO A 76 24.18 2.29 -14.11
C PRO A 76 23.53 0.92 -14.12
N GLU A 77 24.24 -0.05 -13.58
CA GLU A 77 23.73 -1.41 -13.42
C GLU A 77 24.04 -1.91 -12.03
N ILE A 78 23.13 -2.68 -11.47
CA ILE A 78 23.36 -3.37 -10.21
C ILE A 78 23.31 -4.86 -10.51
N GLY A 79 24.31 -5.58 -10.05
CA GLY A 79 24.42 -6.99 -10.28
C GLY A 79 24.15 -7.79 -9.03
N LEU A 80 23.48 -8.90 -9.20
CA LEU A 80 23.23 -9.87 -8.13
C LEU A 80 24.02 -11.13 -8.45
N LEU A 81 24.79 -11.61 -7.50
CA LEU A 81 25.55 -12.84 -7.69
C LEU A 81 24.60 -14.02 -7.59
N VAL A 82 24.45 -14.72 -8.70
CA VAL A 82 23.63 -15.92 -8.79
C VAL A 82 24.55 -17.06 -9.17
N GLY A 83 24.81 -17.96 -8.21
CA GLY A 83 25.85 -18.95 -8.41
C GLY A 83 27.21 -18.28 -8.48
N ASP A 84 27.88 -18.44 -9.60
CA ASP A 84 29.23 -17.86 -9.81
C ASP A 84 29.24 -16.64 -10.68
N THR A 85 28.07 -16.19 -11.15
CA THR A 85 27.99 -15.14 -12.16
C THR A 85 27.07 -14.05 -11.69
N TYR A 86 27.49 -12.80 -11.91
CA TYR A 86 26.61 -11.67 -11.66
C TYR A 86 25.58 -11.56 -12.76
N GLN A 87 24.32 -11.43 -12.34
CA GLN A 87 23.24 -11.07 -13.25
C GLN A 87 23.05 -9.57 -13.12
N TRP A 88 23.35 -8.85 -14.19
CA TRP A 88 23.32 -7.40 -14.17
C TRP A 88 21.96 -6.89 -14.59
N VAL A 89 21.43 -5.96 -13.80
CA VAL A 89 20.14 -5.35 -14.05
C VAL A 89 20.37 -3.86 -14.31
N LYS A 90 19.88 -3.40 -15.44
CA LYS A 90 19.98 -1.98 -15.76
C LYS A 90 19.10 -1.18 -14.84
N MET A 91 19.60 -0.05 -14.36
CA MET A 91 18.85 0.82 -13.46
C MET A 91 18.29 2.04 -14.16
N GLY A 92 18.56 2.20 -15.43
CA GLY A 92 18.05 3.30 -16.22
C GLY A 92 19.10 3.90 -17.11
N GLU A 93 18.66 4.77 -17.98
CA GLU A 93 19.55 5.63 -18.77
C GLU A 93 19.44 7.03 -18.18
N TYR A 94 20.56 7.56 -17.74
CA TYR A 94 20.56 8.83 -17.04
C TYR A 94 21.48 9.81 -17.72
N PHE A 95 21.19 11.08 -17.49
CA PHE A 95 21.97 12.19 -17.99
C PHE A 95 22.40 13.03 -16.81
N ILE A 96 23.63 13.47 -16.82
CA ILE A 96 24.15 14.22 -15.68
C ILE A 96 23.51 15.60 -15.64
N ASN A 97 22.83 15.89 -14.54
CA ASN A 97 22.19 17.19 -14.33
C ASN A 97 23.07 18.13 -13.55
N ASP A 98 23.82 17.62 -12.60
CA ASP A 98 24.71 18.44 -11.78
C ASP A 98 25.86 17.59 -11.29
N ILE A 99 27.00 18.26 -11.08
CA ILE A 99 28.21 17.61 -10.60
C ILE A 99 28.71 18.41 -9.41
N GLU A 100 28.86 17.74 -8.28
CA GLU A 100 29.36 18.37 -7.07
C GLU A 100 30.63 17.65 -6.62
N ILE A 101 31.72 18.40 -6.48
CA ILE A 101 32.97 17.84 -6.00
C ILE A 101 33.22 18.37 -4.60
N ASP A 102 33.34 17.45 -3.64
CA ASP A 102 33.67 17.79 -2.28
C ASP A 102 35.16 17.52 -2.09
N ARG A 103 35.95 18.58 -2.10
CA ARG A 103 37.40 18.42 -2.04
C ARG A 103 37.89 18.11 -0.65
N ASN A 104 37.07 18.37 0.35
CA ASN A 104 37.41 18.01 1.74
C ASN A 104 37.22 16.51 1.99
N ARG A 105 36.17 15.94 1.41
CA ARG A 105 35.88 14.52 1.55
C ARG A 105 36.42 13.69 0.40
N ASN A 106 36.92 14.35 -0.62
CA ASN A 106 37.51 13.69 -1.78
C ASN A 106 36.49 12.84 -2.53
N THR A 107 35.27 13.38 -2.72
CA THR A 107 34.20 12.67 -3.41
C THR A 107 33.63 13.47 -4.55
N THR A 108 33.02 12.77 -5.49
CA THR A 108 32.28 13.36 -6.60
C THR A 108 30.85 12.84 -6.54
N THR A 109 29.91 13.75 -6.56
CA THR A 109 28.50 13.39 -6.54
C THR A 109 27.84 13.88 -7.82
N LEU A 110 27.20 12.96 -8.52
CA LEU A 110 26.44 13.27 -9.72
C LEU A 110 24.96 13.24 -9.40
N GLU A 111 24.27 14.29 -9.80
CA GLU A 111 22.81 14.26 -9.80
C GLU A 111 22.36 13.93 -11.21
N LEU A 112 21.48 12.95 -11.31
CA LEU A 112 21.11 12.36 -12.57
C LEU A 112 19.63 12.57 -12.85
N MET A 113 19.31 12.72 -14.11
CA MET A 113 17.94 12.82 -14.58
C MET A 113 17.76 11.86 -15.74
N ASP A 114 16.54 11.36 -15.89
CA ASP A 114 16.28 10.50 -17.04
C ASP A 114 15.91 11.34 -18.25
N GLY A 115 15.48 10.69 -19.32
CA GLY A 115 15.22 11.37 -20.58
C GLY A 115 14.03 12.31 -20.58
N MET A 116 13.30 12.41 -19.49
CA MET A 116 12.13 13.26 -19.45
C MET A 116 12.48 14.74 -19.70
N PHE A 117 13.72 15.14 -19.40
CA PHE A 117 14.13 16.53 -19.64
C PHE A 117 14.06 16.90 -21.11
N LYS A 118 14.17 15.93 -22.01
CA LYS A 118 14.13 16.20 -23.44
C LYS A 118 12.79 16.80 -23.87
N LEU A 119 11.78 16.64 -23.04
CA LEU A 119 10.44 17.19 -23.31
C LEU A 119 10.26 18.62 -22.82
N ASN A 120 11.26 19.19 -22.17
CA ASN A 120 11.16 20.55 -21.61
C ASN A 120 11.51 21.61 -22.65
N ARG A 121 10.86 21.50 -23.79
CA ARG A 121 10.98 22.46 -24.88
C ARG A 121 9.60 22.84 -25.35
N GLU A 122 9.49 23.98 -25.99
CA GLU A 122 8.20 24.43 -26.50
C GLU A 122 7.67 23.46 -27.55
N TYR A 123 6.40 23.11 -27.40
CA TYR A 123 5.74 22.18 -28.31
C TYR A 123 5.58 22.82 -29.70
N VAL A 124 6.04 22.12 -30.72
CA VAL A 124 5.83 22.49 -32.12
C VAL A 124 5.30 21.26 -32.83
N THR A 125 4.40 21.46 -33.77
CA THR A 125 3.73 20.35 -34.42
C THR A 125 3.62 20.56 -35.92
N ASP A 126 3.72 19.47 -36.66
CA ASP A 126 3.44 19.42 -38.07
C ASP A 126 2.15 18.68 -38.38
N LEU A 127 1.41 18.29 -37.35
CA LEU A 127 0.16 17.56 -37.54
C LEU A 127 -0.94 18.48 -38.01
N HIS A 128 -1.85 17.92 -38.77
CA HIS A 128 -3.10 18.58 -39.16
C HIS A 128 -4.17 18.19 -38.13
N PHE A 129 -4.84 19.18 -37.59
CA PHE A 129 -5.86 18.95 -36.61
C PHE A 129 -7.25 18.97 -37.25
N PRO A 130 -8.18 18.12 -36.79
CA PRO A 130 -8.07 17.25 -35.61
C PRO A 130 -7.09 16.10 -35.80
N ALA A 131 -6.34 15.78 -34.75
CA ALA A 131 -5.36 14.70 -34.78
C ALA A 131 -5.64 13.73 -33.64
N GLU A 132 -5.33 12.47 -33.89
CA GLU A 132 -5.48 11.45 -32.86
C GLU A 132 -4.50 11.70 -31.74
N VAL A 133 -4.91 11.32 -30.52
CA VAL A 133 -4.00 11.38 -29.38
C VAL A 133 -2.74 10.55 -29.67
N ARG A 134 -2.92 9.40 -30.32
CA ARG A 134 -1.79 8.56 -30.70
C ARG A 134 -0.80 9.31 -31.60
N GLU A 135 -1.32 10.03 -32.58
CA GLU A 135 -0.46 10.78 -33.49
C GLU A 135 0.32 11.87 -32.77
N VAL A 136 -0.33 12.55 -31.82
CA VAL A 136 0.33 13.57 -31.04
C VAL A 136 1.46 12.96 -30.22
N ILE A 137 1.20 11.84 -29.58
CA ILE A 137 2.23 11.17 -28.77
C ILE A 137 3.41 10.74 -29.65
N GLN A 138 3.10 10.13 -30.80
CA GLN A 138 4.15 9.66 -31.68
C GLN A 138 4.99 10.81 -32.22
N GLU A 139 4.34 11.92 -32.57
CA GLU A 139 5.07 13.10 -33.05
C GLU A 139 5.99 13.68 -31.97
N ILE A 140 5.46 13.74 -30.74
CA ILE A 140 6.26 14.27 -29.63
C ILE A 140 7.54 13.45 -29.47
N CYS A 141 7.41 12.13 -29.49
CA CYS A 141 8.56 11.27 -29.30
C CYS A 141 9.53 11.37 -30.47
N LEU A 142 9.01 11.49 -31.67
CA LEU A 142 9.87 11.64 -32.84
C LEU A 142 10.65 12.94 -32.79
N LYS A 143 9.98 14.03 -32.46
CA LYS A 143 10.64 15.35 -32.47
C LYS A 143 11.62 15.55 -31.32
N THR A 144 11.42 14.84 -30.23
CA THR A 144 12.30 14.95 -29.07
C THR A 144 13.39 13.89 -29.05
N GLY A 145 13.37 12.98 -30.02
CA GLY A 145 14.38 11.92 -30.09
C GLY A 145 14.22 10.87 -29.02
N ILE A 146 12.99 10.66 -28.53
CA ILE A 146 12.71 9.70 -27.48
C ILE A 146 12.22 8.41 -28.13
N GLU A 147 12.82 7.30 -27.74
CA GLU A 147 12.40 6.00 -28.23
C GLU A 147 11.30 5.43 -27.36
N LEU A 148 10.21 5.00 -27.99
CA LEU A 148 9.09 4.39 -27.28
C LEU A 148 9.35 2.91 -27.08
N ALA A 149 9.05 2.43 -25.87
CA ALA A 149 9.13 1.00 -25.58
C ALA A 149 7.96 0.24 -26.20
N ASN A 150 6.84 0.92 -26.37
CA ASN A 150 5.66 0.37 -26.99
C ASN A 150 5.00 1.46 -27.84
N ASP A 151 4.41 1.07 -28.95
CA ASP A 151 3.74 2.04 -29.81
C ASP A 151 2.23 1.84 -29.89
N TYR A 152 1.68 0.96 -29.07
CA TYR A 152 0.25 0.79 -28.94
C TYR A 152 -0.19 1.33 -27.58
N PHE A 153 -1.06 2.31 -27.61
CA PHE A 153 -1.50 3.01 -26.40
C PHE A 153 -2.98 2.76 -26.10
N GLY A 154 -3.53 1.66 -26.60
CA GLY A 154 -4.92 1.36 -26.41
C GLY A 154 -5.82 2.02 -27.46
N ILE A 155 -7.04 1.56 -27.49
CA ILE A 155 -8.01 2.07 -28.47
C ILE A 155 -8.34 3.54 -28.23
N SER A 156 -8.32 3.97 -26.97
CA SER A 156 -8.62 5.36 -26.62
C SER A 156 -7.68 6.33 -27.33
N ALA A 157 -6.41 5.95 -27.51
CA ALA A 157 -5.44 6.82 -28.16
C ALA A 157 -5.78 7.06 -29.63
N MET A 158 -6.51 6.13 -30.25
CA MET A 158 -6.97 6.29 -31.62
C MET A 158 -8.38 6.87 -31.70
N ARG A 159 -9.18 6.67 -30.66
CA ARG A 159 -10.54 7.18 -30.63
C ARG A 159 -10.61 8.66 -30.35
N TYR A 160 -9.76 9.16 -29.44
CA TYR A 160 -9.83 10.56 -29.03
C TYR A 160 -8.97 11.40 -29.95
N HIS A 161 -9.52 12.55 -30.29
CA HIS A 161 -8.89 13.49 -31.21
C HIS A 161 -8.75 14.84 -30.52
N ILE A 162 -7.66 15.51 -30.85
CA ILE A 162 -7.42 16.88 -30.43
C ILE A 162 -7.85 17.78 -31.56
N GLU A 163 -8.78 18.68 -31.27
CA GLU A 163 -9.33 19.56 -32.31
C GLU A 163 -8.31 20.59 -32.73
N GLN A 164 -7.62 21.19 -31.80
CA GLN A 164 -6.62 22.19 -32.06
C GLN A 164 -5.80 22.44 -30.80
N VAL A 165 -4.62 23.01 -30.97
CA VAL A 165 -3.82 23.46 -29.85
C VAL A 165 -4.26 24.88 -29.48
N PRO A 166 -4.54 25.16 -28.20
CA PRO A 166 -5.03 26.51 -27.83
C PRO A 166 -4.03 27.58 -28.19
N GLU A 167 -4.55 28.65 -28.77
CA GLU A 167 -3.75 29.83 -29.08
C GLU A 167 -3.40 30.57 -27.80
N GLY A 168 -2.19 31.09 -27.74
CA GLY A 168 -1.77 31.94 -26.65
C GLY A 168 -1.23 31.19 -25.44
N LYS A 169 -1.33 29.88 -25.44
CA LYS A 169 -0.73 29.07 -24.37
C LYS A 169 0.58 28.46 -24.87
N LYS A 170 1.65 28.76 -24.16
CA LYS A 170 2.94 28.15 -24.48
C LYS A 170 3.02 26.82 -23.74
N LEU A 171 2.82 25.75 -24.47
CA LEU A 171 2.88 24.42 -23.90
C LEU A 171 4.20 23.78 -24.29
N SER A 172 4.80 23.07 -23.35
CA SER A 172 5.98 22.28 -23.64
C SER A 172 5.57 20.93 -24.21
N PHE A 173 6.53 20.22 -24.80
CA PHE A 173 6.28 18.85 -25.19
C PHE A 173 5.81 18.02 -24.01
N ARG A 174 6.37 18.30 -22.83
CA ARG A 174 5.98 17.56 -21.63
C ARG A 174 4.55 17.88 -21.23
N ASP A 175 4.14 19.15 -21.34
CA ASP A 175 2.75 19.52 -21.07
C ASP A 175 1.80 18.78 -21.99
N MET A 176 2.13 18.76 -23.28
CA MET A 176 1.32 18.07 -24.28
C MET A 176 1.25 16.58 -24.01
N LEU A 177 2.40 15.98 -23.73
CA LEU A 177 2.43 14.54 -23.48
C LEU A 177 1.66 14.20 -22.21
N SER A 178 1.79 15.01 -21.18
CA SER A 178 1.03 14.79 -19.94
C SER A 178 -0.47 14.88 -20.20
N ALA A 179 -0.89 15.85 -21.00
CA ALA A 179 -2.29 15.99 -21.33
C ALA A 179 -2.79 14.78 -22.13
N MET A 180 -1.99 14.32 -23.08
CA MET A 180 -2.39 13.20 -23.92
C MET A 180 -2.48 11.91 -23.10
N THR A 181 -1.48 11.62 -22.29
CA THR A 181 -1.50 10.40 -21.48
C THR A 181 -2.61 10.46 -20.44
N GLN A 182 -2.93 11.63 -19.93
CA GLN A 182 -4.05 11.78 -19.00
C GLN A 182 -5.37 11.45 -19.68
N MET A 183 -5.53 11.86 -20.93
CA MET A 183 -6.79 11.58 -21.65
C MET A 183 -7.01 10.10 -21.84
N ILE A 184 -5.94 9.32 -22.00
CA ILE A 184 -6.08 7.87 -22.18
C ILE A 184 -5.85 7.10 -20.88
N GLY A 185 -5.59 7.80 -19.77
CA GLY A 185 -5.50 7.19 -18.47
C GLY A 185 -4.28 6.32 -18.25
N MET A 186 -3.20 6.60 -18.95
CA MET A 186 -1.97 5.85 -18.83
C MET A 186 -0.87 6.75 -18.32
N SER A 187 0.07 6.17 -17.58
CA SER A 187 1.23 6.91 -17.13
C SER A 187 2.37 6.77 -18.12
N CYS A 188 3.17 7.82 -18.16
CA CYS A 188 4.31 7.91 -19.07
C CYS A 188 5.57 8.09 -18.24
N PHE A 189 6.54 7.21 -18.44
CA PHE A 189 7.77 7.25 -17.67
C PHE A 189 8.86 6.54 -18.47
N PHE A 190 10.10 6.66 -18.03
CA PHE A 190 11.21 5.99 -18.70
C PHE A 190 11.53 4.70 -17.98
N ASN A 191 11.65 3.62 -18.76
CA ASN A 191 11.98 2.32 -18.18
C ASN A 191 13.48 2.22 -17.95
N ARG A 192 13.90 1.07 -17.47
CA ARG A 192 15.31 0.89 -17.09
C ARG A 192 16.25 0.80 -18.27
N GLU A 193 15.71 0.61 -19.47
CA GLU A 193 16.53 0.62 -20.67
C GLU A 193 16.60 1.98 -21.34
N GLY A 194 15.96 2.98 -20.74
CA GLY A 194 16.00 4.32 -21.28
C GLY A 194 14.93 4.61 -22.32
N LYS A 195 13.97 3.71 -22.47
CA LYS A 195 12.88 3.91 -23.41
C LYS A 195 11.65 4.41 -22.67
N MET A 196 10.84 5.18 -23.35
CA MET A 196 9.62 5.70 -22.76
C MET A 196 8.51 4.67 -22.84
N GLU A 197 7.90 4.41 -21.69
CA GLU A 197 6.74 3.53 -21.62
C GLU A 197 5.49 4.35 -21.34
N ILE A 198 4.44 4.04 -22.07
CA ILE A 198 3.12 4.61 -21.83
C ILE A 198 2.18 3.42 -21.67
N ARG A 199 1.77 3.16 -20.44
CA ARG A 199 0.98 1.96 -20.19
C ARG A 199 0.24 2.02 -18.86
N ASP A 200 -0.66 1.08 -18.71
CA ASP A 200 -1.36 0.83 -17.46
C ASP A 200 -0.49 0.02 -16.51
N LEU A 201 -1.01 -0.21 -15.33
CA LEU A 201 -0.35 -1.08 -14.35
C LEU A 201 -0.32 -2.51 -14.90
N THR A 202 0.82 -3.17 -14.72
CA THR A 202 1.01 -4.54 -15.16
C THR A 202 1.40 -5.43 -13.99
N GLU A 203 1.33 -6.74 -14.20
CA GLU A 203 1.61 -7.71 -13.15
C GLU A 203 3.11 -7.99 -13.09
N SER A 204 3.66 -7.99 -11.89
CA SER A 204 5.06 -8.35 -11.70
C SER A 204 5.25 -9.83 -11.37
N ASN A 205 4.24 -10.46 -10.79
CA ASN A 205 4.30 -11.82 -10.25
C ASN A 205 5.36 -11.97 -9.17
N ILE A 206 5.64 -10.89 -8.46
CA ILE A 206 6.59 -10.89 -7.36
C ILE A 206 5.82 -10.81 -6.06
N THR A 207 6.18 -11.65 -5.10
CA THR A 207 5.64 -11.63 -3.74
C THR A 207 6.76 -11.29 -2.77
N ILE A 208 6.55 -10.29 -1.95
CA ILE A 208 7.52 -9.86 -0.94
C ILE A 208 7.05 -10.35 0.41
N ASN A 209 7.83 -11.23 1.03
CA ASN A 209 7.52 -11.78 2.34
C ASN A 209 8.05 -10.88 3.45
N ALA A 210 7.47 -11.03 4.62
CA ALA A 210 7.85 -10.21 5.77
C ALA A 210 9.31 -10.38 6.15
N ASP A 211 9.91 -11.51 5.80
CA ASP A 211 11.34 -11.72 6.07
C ASP A 211 12.22 -10.73 5.34
N SER A 212 11.72 -10.12 4.28
CA SER A 212 12.47 -9.15 3.48
C SER A 212 12.33 -7.71 3.98
N TYR A 213 11.44 -7.47 4.93
CA TYR A 213 11.22 -6.11 5.44
C TYR A 213 12.35 -5.68 6.35
N PHE A 214 12.64 -4.40 6.35
CA PHE A 214 13.43 -3.81 7.43
C PHE A 214 12.53 -3.60 8.64
N LEU A 215 13.15 -3.39 9.78
CA LEU A 215 12.41 -3.21 11.03
C LEU A 215 11.41 -2.07 10.88
N HIS A 216 10.15 -2.36 11.17
CA HIS A 216 9.04 -1.41 10.98
C HIS A 216 8.97 -0.90 9.55
N GLY A 217 9.33 -1.76 8.60
CA GLY A 217 9.42 -1.35 7.21
C GLY A 217 8.09 -1.17 6.51
N LEU A 218 7.05 -1.86 6.95
CA LEU A 218 5.76 -1.79 6.29
C LEU A 218 4.80 -0.91 7.07
N THR A 219 4.26 0.08 6.38
CA THR A 219 3.15 0.88 6.86
C THR A 219 2.02 0.70 5.86
N LYS A 220 0.83 0.39 6.34
CA LYS A 220 -0.31 0.13 5.46
C LYS A 220 -1.54 0.78 6.02
N SER A 221 -2.24 1.51 5.16
CA SER A 221 -3.53 2.06 5.54
C SER A 221 -4.58 0.95 5.60
N GLU A 222 -5.52 1.08 6.51
CA GLU A 222 -6.64 0.16 6.55
C GLU A 222 -7.82 0.68 5.74
N ILE A 223 -7.67 1.86 5.13
CA ILE A 223 -8.70 2.46 4.29
C ILE A 223 -8.25 2.34 2.84
N GLU A 224 -9.06 1.68 2.05
CA GLU A 224 -8.74 1.45 0.63
C GLU A 224 -8.83 2.75 -0.15
N TYR A 225 -7.90 2.93 -1.07
CA TYR A 225 -7.99 3.99 -2.06
C TYR A 225 -9.09 3.63 -3.07
N GLN A 226 -9.99 4.56 -3.29
CA GLN A 226 -11.00 4.44 -4.34
C GLN A 226 -11.55 5.83 -4.62
N ILE A 227 -11.59 6.20 -5.88
CA ILE A 227 -12.10 7.52 -6.23
C ILE A 227 -13.61 7.50 -6.38
N ALA A 228 -14.23 8.62 -6.08
CA ALA A 228 -15.67 8.78 -6.19
C ALA A 228 -16.06 9.57 -7.44
N GLY A 229 -15.17 10.40 -7.94
CA GLY A 229 -15.45 11.18 -9.11
C GLY A 229 -14.23 11.92 -9.60
N ILE A 230 -14.36 12.57 -10.74
CA ILE A 230 -13.29 13.37 -11.32
C ILE A 230 -13.89 14.69 -11.80
N THR A 231 -13.18 15.77 -11.50
CA THR A 231 -13.48 17.09 -12.06
C THR A 231 -12.27 17.52 -12.86
N CYS A 232 -12.50 17.92 -14.09
CA CYS A 232 -11.41 18.38 -14.96
C CYS A 232 -11.71 19.78 -15.45
N LYS A 233 -10.78 20.69 -15.20
CA LYS A 233 -10.87 22.05 -15.72
C LYS A 233 -10.29 22.07 -17.12
N THR A 234 -11.09 22.48 -18.07
CA THR A 234 -10.61 22.75 -19.41
C THR A 234 -10.42 24.25 -19.56
N ASP A 235 -10.19 24.67 -20.79
CA ASP A 235 -9.94 26.09 -21.04
C ASP A 235 -11.15 26.98 -20.68
N LYS A 236 -12.35 26.49 -20.95
CA LYS A 236 -13.55 27.33 -20.85
C LYS A 236 -14.58 26.81 -19.85
N LYS A 237 -14.44 25.60 -19.35
CA LYS A 237 -15.45 25.01 -18.47
C LYS A 237 -14.86 23.94 -17.59
N SER A 238 -15.66 23.46 -16.66
CA SER A 238 -15.32 22.33 -15.83
C SER A 238 -16.15 21.13 -16.24
N LEU A 239 -15.49 20.01 -16.46
CA LEU A 239 -16.15 18.75 -16.75
C LEU A 239 -16.15 17.90 -15.49
N THR A 240 -17.27 17.23 -15.23
CA THR A 240 -17.36 16.39 -14.04
C THR A 240 -17.91 15.03 -14.41
N VAL A 241 -17.53 14.03 -13.61
CA VAL A 241 -18.06 12.69 -13.71
C VAL A 241 -18.00 12.08 -12.31
N GLY A 242 -19.02 11.28 -11.97
CA GLY A 242 -19.11 10.71 -10.65
C GLY A 242 -19.55 11.74 -9.62
N MET A 243 -19.17 11.50 -8.38
CA MET A 243 -19.58 12.35 -7.26
C MET A 243 -18.51 13.38 -6.94
N LYS A 244 -18.94 14.59 -6.62
CA LYS A 244 -18.00 15.64 -6.25
C LYS A 244 -17.51 15.53 -4.81
N THR A 245 -18.26 14.83 -3.98
CA THR A 245 -17.89 14.67 -2.57
C THR A 245 -17.12 13.37 -2.38
N GLY A 246 -16.33 13.33 -1.33
CA GLY A 246 -15.46 12.20 -1.09
C GLY A 246 -14.15 12.40 -1.82
N ARG A 247 -13.51 11.31 -2.19
CA ARG A 247 -12.22 11.39 -2.89
C ARG A 247 -12.49 11.68 -4.37
N SER A 248 -12.45 12.93 -4.71
CA SER A 248 -12.65 13.38 -6.07
C SER A 248 -11.32 13.92 -6.61
N LEU A 249 -10.91 13.41 -7.75
CA LEU A 249 -9.70 13.89 -8.39
C LEU A 249 -9.98 15.20 -9.12
N GLU A 250 -9.04 16.12 -9.01
CA GLU A 250 -9.12 17.39 -9.72
C GLU A 250 -8.01 17.45 -10.75
N LEU A 251 -8.39 17.59 -12.00
CA LEU A 251 -7.46 17.61 -13.12
C LEU A 251 -7.58 18.93 -13.86
N ASP A 252 -6.48 19.30 -14.49
CA ASP A 252 -6.43 20.42 -15.41
C ASP A 252 -5.95 19.91 -16.77
N ASN A 253 -6.81 19.98 -17.78
CA ASN A 253 -6.45 19.49 -19.10
C ASN A 253 -7.32 20.17 -20.13
N VAL A 254 -6.72 21.09 -20.88
CA VAL A 254 -7.48 21.88 -21.84
C VAL A 254 -8.03 21.03 -23.00
N PHE A 255 -7.50 19.85 -23.18
CA PHE A 255 -7.93 18.96 -24.27
C PHE A 255 -8.98 17.95 -23.84
N MET A 256 -9.29 17.89 -22.56
CA MET A 256 -10.21 16.87 -22.07
C MET A 256 -11.60 17.05 -22.63
N THR A 257 -12.24 15.96 -22.98
CA THR A 257 -13.62 15.95 -23.40
C THR A 257 -14.45 15.17 -22.39
N GLN A 258 -15.76 15.39 -22.43
CA GLN A 258 -16.63 14.64 -21.51
C GLN A 258 -16.56 13.14 -21.77
N SER A 259 -16.46 12.76 -23.03
CA SER A 259 -16.36 11.33 -23.38
C SER A 259 -15.08 10.71 -22.82
N ALA A 260 -13.96 11.39 -22.99
CA ALA A 260 -12.69 10.88 -22.46
C ALA A 260 -12.72 10.85 -20.94
N LEU A 261 -13.32 11.86 -20.32
CA LEU A 261 -13.38 11.91 -18.87
C LEU A 261 -14.27 10.79 -18.33
N ASN A 262 -15.38 10.51 -19.00
CA ASN A 262 -16.25 9.41 -18.60
C ASN A 262 -15.51 8.07 -18.67
N ASP A 263 -14.79 7.83 -19.75
CA ASP A 263 -14.02 6.58 -19.89
C ASP A 263 -12.94 6.51 -18.83
N LEU A 264 -12.30 7.63 -18.55
CA LEU A 264 -11.27 7.69 -17.53
C LEU A 264 -11.84 7.34 -16.15
N TYR A 265 -12.99 7.88 -15.83
CA TYR A 265 -13.65 7.60 -14.56
C TYR A 265 -13.98 6.12 -14.43
N TYR A 266 -14.55 5.53 -15.49
CA TYR A 266 -14.91 4.12 -15.43
C TYR A 266 -13.69 3.22 -15.35
N LYS A 267 -12.58 3.67 -15.90
CA LYS A 267 -11.32 2.94 -15.77
C LYS A 267 -10.77 3.02 -14.35
N LEU A 268 -10.74 4.22 -13.78
CA LEU A 268 -10.11 4.44 -12.49
C LEU A 268 -11.00 4.07 -11.31
N LYS A 269 -12.30 4.04 -11.52
CA LYS A 269 -13.24 3.70 -10.46
C LYS A 269 -12.99 2.30 -9.93
N ASN A 270 -12.52 1.41 -10.79
CA ASN A 270 -12.26 0.02 -10.42
C ASN A 270 -10.88 -0.19 -9.82
N LEU A 271 -10.07 0.85 -9.80
CA LEU A 271 -8.74 0.75 -9.23
C LEU A 271 -8.81 0.97 -7.73
N THR A 272 -8.57 -0.10 -6.98
CA THR A 272 -8.55 -0.01 -5.52
C THR A 272 -7.28 -0.66 -5.01
N TYR A 273 -6.76 -0.10 -3.95
CA TYR A 273 -5.61 -0.67 -3.28
C TYR A 273 -5.48 0.00 -1.91
N TYR A 274 -4.77 -0.65 -1.02
CA TYR A 274 -4.48 -0.06 0.28
C TYR A 274 -3.20 0.78 0.16
N PRO A 275 -3.27 2.07 0.45
CA PRO A 275 -2.04 2.86 0.47
C PRO A 275 -1.03 2.27 1.43
N TYR A 276 0.22 2.28 1.05
CA TYR A 276 1.26 1.60 1.81
C TYR A 276 2.61 2.24 1.55
N ASN A 277 3.54 1.95 2.41
CA ASN A 277 4.94 2.28 2.24
C ASN A 277 5.74 1.11 2.78
N LEU A 278 6.64 0.59 2.00
CA LEU A 278 7.43 -0.57 2.38
C LEU A 278 8.91 -0.31 2.17
N ASN A 279 9.66 -0.42 3.24
CA ASN A 279 11.11 -0.42 3.20
C ASN A 279 11.58 -1.85 3.40
N TYR A 280 12.36 -2.35 2.46
CA TYR A 280 12.72 -3.75 2.44
C TYR A 280 14.06 -3.92 1.74
N GLN A 281 14.46 -5.17 1.56
CA GLN A 281 15.76 -5.47 0.96
C GLN A 281 15.88 -5.04 -0.51
N GLY A 282 14.76 -4.79 -1.16
CA GLY A 282 14.77 -4.44 -2.57
C GLY A 282 14.79 -5.65 -3.48
N HIS A 283 14.03 -5.58 -4.55
CA HIS A 283 14.06 -6.57 -5.61
C HIS A 283 14.33 -5.86 -6.92
N LEU A 284 15.46 -6.17 -7.54
CA LEU A 284 15.93 -5.39 -8.69
C LEU A 284 14.99 -5.46 -9.88
N LEU A 285 14.24 -6.54 -10.04
CA LEU A 285 13.37 -6.72 -11.19
C LEU A 285 11.98 -6.13 -11.00
N LEU A 286 11.64 -5.72 -9.80
CA LEU A 286 10.38 -5.04 -9.56
C LEU A 286 10.49 -3.61 -10.06
N GLU A 287 9.49 -3.17 -10.84
CA GLU A 287 9.52 -1.84 -11.44
C GLU A 287 8.26 -1.07 -11.07
N VAL A 288 8.36 0.26 -11.15
CA VAL A 288 7.17 1.08 -10.98
C VAL A 288 6.14 0.73 -12.05
N GLY A 289 4.89 0.93 -11.71
CA GLY A 289 3.81 0.60 -12.62
C GLY A 289 3.46 -0.87 -12.64
N GLN A 290 3.90 -1.63 -11.66
CA GLN A 290 3.57 -3.04 -11.55
C GLN A 290 2.82 -3.32 -10.26
N TRP A 291 1.98 -4.33 -10.29
CA TRP A 291 1.36 -4.86 -9.10
C TRP A 291 2.34 -5.80 -8.40
N VAL A 292 2.34 -5.75 -7.10
CA VAL A 292 3.17 -6.64 -6.28
C VAL A 292 2.30 -7.18 -5.16
N THR A 293 2.57 -8.42 -4.77
CA THR A 293 1.90 -9.03 -3.63
C THR A 293 2.80 -8.89 -2.40
N ILE A 294 2.25 -8.38 -1.33
CA ILE A 294 2.97 -8.22 -0.08
C ILE A 294 2.36 -9.17 0.94
N GLN A 295 3.21 -9.96 1.58
CA GLN A 295 2.78 -10.90 2.60
C GLN A 295 3.25 -10.43 3.97
N THR A 296 2.32 -10.34 4.91
CA THR A 296 2.63 -9.89 6.25
C THR A 296 3.21 -11.06 7.07
N ASN A 297 3.68 -10.76 8.27
CA ASN A 297 4.20 -11.80 9.15
C ASN A 297 3.10 -12.74 9.66
N LYS A 298 1.85 -12.36 9.52
CA LYS A 298 0.72 -13.23 9.82
C LYS A 298 0.26 -13.99 8.59
N LYS A 299 1.05 -13.94 7.53
CA LYS A 299 0.80 -14.62 6.26
C LYS A 299 -0.45 -14.14 5.53
N GLU A 300 -0.93 -12.96 5.90
CA GLU A 300 -1.96 -12.30 5.12
C GLU A 300 -1.29 -11.68 3.89
N THR A 301 -1.99 -11.73 2.77
CA THR A 301 -1.46 -11.14 1.54
C THR A 301 -2.37 -10.04 1.05
N PHE A 302 -1.79 -9.06 0.41
CA PHE A 302 -2.54 -8.03 -0.27
C PHE A 302 -1.76 -7.57 -1.49
N LYS A 303 -2.50 -7.15 -2.49
CA LYS A 303 -1.93 -6.79 -3.77
C LYS A 303 -1.99 -5.28 -3.93
N VAL A 304 -0.87 -4.68 -4.23
CA VAL A 304 -0.76 -3.22 -4.29
C VAL A 304 0.08 -2.82 -5.49
N PRO A 305 -0.14 -1.61 -6.03
CA PRO A 305 0.69 -1.14 -7.12
C PRO A 305 1.95 -0.45 -6.59
N VAL A 306 3.00 -0.51 -7.38
CA VAL A 306 4.23 0.23 -7.08
C VAL A 306 4.13 1.56 -7.83
N LEU A 307 3.75 2.61 -7.11
CA LEU A 307 3.59 3.93 -7.71
C LEU A 307 4.82 4.79 -7.54
N SER A 308 5.63 4.48 -6.55
CA SER A 308 6.89 5.15 -6.30
C SER A 308 7.88 4.10 -5.82
N GLN A 309 9.10 4.20 -6.29
CA GLN A 309 10.11 3.21 -5.97
C GLN A 309 11.47 3.89 -5.87
N SER A 310 12.25 3.50 -4.90
CA SER A 310 13.63 3.93 -4.83
C SER A 310 14.52 2.76 -4.45
N PHE A 311 15.73 2.80 -4.94
CA PHE A 311 16.80 1.89 -4.55
C PHE A 311 17.93 2.71 -4.01
N THR A 312 18.53 2.26 -2.93
CA THR A 312 19.75 2.85 -2.41
C THR A 312 20.78 1.74 -2.30
N PHE A 313 21.92 1.97 -2.90
CA PHE A 313 23.04 1.06 -2.86
C PHE A 313 24.17 1.73 -2.08
N LYS A 314 24.40 1.23 -0.88
CA LYS A 314 25.45 1.73 -0.01
C LYS A 314 25.99 0.55 0.78
N GLY A 315 26.93 -0.16 0.18
CA GLY A 315 27.42 -1.39 0.78
C GLY A 315 26.45 -2.53 0.72
N GLY A 316 25.29 -2.33 0.14
CA GLY A 316 24.22 -3.30 0.00
C GLY A 316 23.05 -2.58 -0.60
N LEU A 317 21.99 -3.32 -0.86
CA LEU A 317 20.82 -2.77 -1.52
C LEU A 317 19.67 -2.59 -0.56
N ARG A 318 19.04 -1.44 -0.61
CA ARG A 318 17.80 -1.17 0.09
C ARG A 318 16.77 -0.72 -0.94
N GLY A 319 15.54 -1.14 -0.73
CA GLY A 319 14.47 -0.75 -1.61
C GLY A 319 13.34 -0.12 -0.83
N ARG A 320 12.64 0.81 -1.47
CA ARG A 320 11.43 1.37 -0.93
C ARG A 320 10.40 1.41 -2.04
N ILE A 321 9.23 0.90 -1.75
CA ILE A 321 8.11 0.99 -2.68
C ILE A 321 6.93 1.56 -1.92
N SER A 322 6.07 2.25 -2.63
CA SER A 322 4.93 2.88 -1.99
C SER A 322 3.83 3.17 -2.98
N ALA A 323 2.66 3.30 -2.43
CA ALA A 323 1.50 3.91 -3.06
C ALA A 323 0.84 4.72 -1.96
N ASP A 324 1.35 5.93 -1.75
CA ASP A 324 1.01 6.76 -0.60
C ASP A 324 -0.14 7.70 -0.91
N SER A 325 -1.18 7.19 -1.51
CA SER A 325 -2.34 8.02 -1.76
C SER A 325 -3.06 8.27 -0.44
N LYS A 326 -3.09 9.50 0.00
CA LYS A 326 -3.82 9.84 1.21
C LYS A 326 -5.32 9.70 0.96
N ALA A 327 -6.02 9.12 1.92
CA ALA A 327 -7.42 8.81 1.76
C ALA A 327 -8.25 10.08 1.89
N GLY A 328 -8.88 10.44 0.78
CA GLY A 328 -9.92 11.44 0.77
C GLY A 328 -9.49 12.81 1.24
N ASN A 329 -10.40 13.50 1.83
CA ASN A 329 -10.16 14.81 2.41
C ASN A 329 -9.42 14.62 3.72
N ASP A 330 -8.15 14.30 3.62
CA ASP A 330 -7.34 14.23 4.81
C ASP A 330 -7.10 15.62 5.33
N THR A 331 -8.11 16.17 5.87
CA THR A 331 -7.88 17.11 6.92
C THR A 331 -7.21 16.29 7.99
N GLN A 332 -5.94 16.40 8.06
CA GLN A 332 -5.24 15.92 9.21
C GLN A 332 -5.84 16.59 10.41
N TYR A 333 -6.61 15.83 11.13
CA TYR A 333 -7.13 16.27 12.38
C TYR A 333 -5.95 16.32 13.33
N SER A 334 -5.39 17.48 13.49
CA SER A 334 -4.34 17.67 14.46
C SER A 334 -4.99 17.79 15.84
N TYR A 335 -5.00 16.69 16.54
CA TYR A 335 -5.55 16.66 17.88
C TYR A 335 -4.85 17.66 18.79
N GLU A 336 -3.56 17.86 18.57
CA GLU A 336 -2.80 18.83 19.31
C GLU A 336 -3.33 20.24 19.12
N GLY A 337 -3.61 20.58 17.87
CA GLY A 337 -4.13 21.90 17.59
C GLY A 337 -5.46 22.17 18.25
N THR A 338 -6.29 21.15 18.35
CA THR A 338 -7.60 21.31 18.97
C THR A 338 -7.50 21.59 20.45
N ILE A 339 -6.69 20.80 21.16
CA ILE A 339 -6.55 20.98 22.60
C ILE A 339 -5.88 22.30 22.92
N THR A 340 -4.83 22.63 22.19
CA THR A 340 -4.11 23.88 22.41
C THR A 340 -5.02 25.08 22.14
N LYS A 341 -5.83 25.00 21.11
CA LYS A 341 -6.76 26.07 20.78
C LYS A 341 -7.84 26.22 21.85
N GLN A 342 -8.26 25.10 22.44
CA GLN A 342 -9.24 25.15 23.52
C GLN A 342 -8.69 25.87 24.74
N ILE A 343 -7.42 25.68 25.04
CA ILE A 343 -6.80 26.35 26.17
C ILE A 343 -6.66 27.84 25.91
N LYS A 344 -6.41 28.22 24.66
CA LYS A 344 -6.18 29.62 24.31
C LYS A 344 -7.46 30.41 24.03
N GLN A 345 -8.53 29.75 23.63
CA GLN A 345 -9.78 30.40 23.23
C GLN A 345 -10.93 29.82 24.02
N GLN A 346 -11.24 30.43 25.15
CA GLN A 346 -12.28 29.90 26.01
C GLN A 346 -13.69 30.19 25.51
N ASP A 347 -13.87 31.26 24.72
CA ASP A 347 -15.19 31.61 24.24
C ASP A 347 -15.48 30.96 22.90
N GLY A 348 -16.56 30.22 22.81
CA GLY A 348 -17.00 29.64 21.56
C GLY A 348 -16.37 28.31 21.21
N VAL A 349 -15.56 27.74 22.10
CA VAL A 349 -14.87 26.48 21.82
C VAL A 349 -15.87 25.35 21.60
N GLU A 350 -16.89 25.26 22.46
CA GLU A 350 -17.90 24.20 22.33
C GLU A 350 -18.63 24.32 21.00
N ALA A 351 -18.98 25.55 20.59
CA ALA A 351 -19.67 25.75 19.31
C ALA A 351 -18.78 25.34 18.14
N LYS A 352 -17.48 25.67 18.20
CA LYS A 352 -16.56 25.29 17.13
C LYS A 352 -16.40 23.78 17.05
N ILE A 353 -16.26 23.12 18.20
CA ILE A 353 -16.12 21.67 18.24
C ILE A 353 -17.39 21.01 17.70
N GLN A 354 -18.55 21.51 18.12
CA GLN A 354 -19.82 20.97 17.64
C GLN A 354 -19.95 21.14 16.13
N ALA A 355 -19.55 22.29 15.62
CA ALA A 355 -19.60 22.53 14.18
C ALA A 355 -18.66 21.60 13.42
N GLN A 356 -17.47 21.37 13.97
CA GLN A 356 -16.52 20.44 13.36
C GLN A 356 -17.04 19.01 13.38
N ILE A 357 -17.65 18.61 14.48
CA ILE A 357 -18.22 17.27 14.58
C ILE A 357 -19.36 17.10 13.59
N GLU A 358 -20.24 18.10 13.50
CA GLU A 358 -21.34 18.06 12.54
C GLU A 358 -20.83 17.99 11.11
N ALA A 359 -19.78 18.77 10.80
CA ALA A 359 -19.20 18.73 9.47
C ALA A 359 -18.57 17.38 9.19
N ALA A 360 -17.90 16.78 10.17
CA ALA A 360 -17.30 15.48 10.01
C ALA A 360 -18.36 14.39 9.85
N ASP A 361 -19.46 14.48 10.59
CA ASP A 361 -20.55 13.54 10.45
C ASP A 361 -21.19 13.62 9.07
N LYS A 362 -21.41 14.83 8.60
CA LYS A 362 -21.99 15.03 7.27
C LYS A 362 -21.06 14.47 6.19
N ASP A 363 -19.77 14.77 6.31
CA ASP A 363 -18.78 14.25 5.39
C ASP A 363 -18.76 12.71 5.41
N PHE A 364 -18.82 12.12 6.59
CA PHE A 364 -18.83 10.67 6.74
C PHE A 364 -20.07 10.06 6.08
N ASP A 365 -21.24 10.65 6.32
CA ASP A 365 -22.48 10.18 5.71
C ASP A 365 -22.41 10.23 4.20
N GLN A 366 -21.85 11.32 3.67
CA GLN A 366 -21.67 11.45 2.24
C GLN A 366 -20.71 10.39 1.69
N LYS A 367 -19.65 10.12 2.42
CA LYS A 367 -18.70 9.09 2.00
C LYS A 367 -19.33 7.71 1.97
N VAL A 368 -20.18 7.39 2.94
CA VAL A 368 -20.85 6.10 2.97
C VAL A 368 -21.83 5.96 1.82
N ASP A 369 -22.63 7.00 1.56
CA ASP A 369 -23.55 6.98 0.43
C ASP A 369 -22.79 6.78 -0.88
N LYS A 370 -21.64 7.38 -0.97
CA LYS A 370 -20.78 7.27 -2.13
C LYS A 370 -20.27 5.85 -2.31
N ILE A 371 -19.85 5.22 -1.21
CA ILE A 371 -19.37 3.84 -1.25
C ILE A 371 -20.48 2.92 -1.75
N LYS A 372 -21.70 3.14 -1.26
CA LYS A 372 -22.84 2.32 -1.70
C LYS A 372 -23.09 2.48 -3.20
N LYS A 373 -23.05 3.72 -3.67
CA LYS A 373 -23.27 3.99 -5.10
C LYS A 373 -22.17 3.37 -5.94
N ASP A 374 -20.91 3.54 -5.50
CA ASP A 374 -19.77 2.99 -6.23
C ASP A 374 -19.85 1.47 -6.32
N PHE A 375 -20.27 0.83 -5.25
CA PHE A 375 -20.40 -0.62 -5.24
C PHE A 375 -21.44 -1.07 -6.28
N ASN A 376 -22.59 -0.39 -6.31
CA ASN A 376 -23.63 -0.68 -7.32
C ASN A 376 -23.09 -0.45 -8.72
N ASP A 377 -22.38 0.65 -8.92
CA ASP A 377 -21.84 0.98 -10.23
C ASP A 377 -20.83 -0.07 -10.67
N GLN A 378 -20.01 -0.56 -9.73
CA GLN A 378 -19.04 -1.60 -10.05
C GLN A 378 -19.71 -2.91 -10.47
N VAL A 379 -20.81 -3.25 -9.82
CA VAL A 379 -21.55 -4.45 -10.20
C VAL A 379 -22.12 -4.29 -11.62
N GLU A 380 -22.68 -3.12 -11.91
CA GLU A 380 -23.19 -2.86 -13.26
C GLU A 380 -22.08 -2.88 -14.30
N LEU A 381 -20.91 -2.34 -13.93
CA LEU A 381 -19.77 -2.35 -14.83
C LEU A 381 -19.28 -3.78 -15.08
N ALA A 382 -19.25 -4.60 -14.03
CA ALA A 382 -18.85 -6.01 -14.19
C ALA A 382 -19.81 -6.74 -15.13
N LYS A 383 -21.10 -6.47 -15.00
CA LYS A 383 -22.09 -7.03 -15.91
C LYS A 383 -21.85 -6.59 -17.35
N ALA A 384 -21.60 -5.29 -17.52
CA ALA A 384 -21.37 -4.76 -18.86
C ALA A 384 -20.11 -5.38 -19.48
N ARG A 385 -19.06 -5.55 -18.67
CA ARG A 385 -17.83 -6.17 -19.15
C ARG A 385 -18.04 -7.63 -19.50
N ALA A 386 -18.84 -8.35 -18.71
CA ALA A 386 -19.15 -9.74 -19.04
C ALA A 386 -19.87 -9.83 -20.38
N GLU A 387 -20.83 -8.92 -20.60
CA GLU A 387 -21.52 -8.88 -21.89
C GLU A 387 -20.57 -8.53 -23.02
N GLU A 388 -19.70 -7.59 -22.79
CA GLU A 388 -18.74 -7.17 -23.81
C GLU A 388 -17.79 -8.29 -24.17
N VAL A 389 -17.28 -9.00 -23.17
CA VAL A 389 -16.38 -10.13 -23.39
C VAL A 389 -17.11 -11.23 -24.15
N LYS A 390 -18.34 -11.49 -23.75
CA LYS A 390 -19.16 -12.48 -24.47
C LYS A 390 -19.31 -12.11 -25.94
N ARG A 391 -19.61 -10.85 -26.20
CA ARG A 391 -19.78 -10.35 -27.56
C ARG A 391 -18.49 -10.43 -28.36
N GLU A 392 -17.39 -10.00 -27.74
CA GLU A 392 -16.07 -10.02 -28.37
C GLU A 392 -15.64 -11.44 -28.69
N LEU A 393 -15.85 -12.37 -27.76
CA LEU A 393 -15.50 -13.77 -27.97
C LEU A 393 -16.36 -14.37 -29.07
N SER A 394 -17.67 -14.08 -29.08
CA SER A 394 -18.55 -14.54 -30.13
C SER A 394 -18.12 -14.00 -31.49
N ASP A 395 -17.82 -12.71 -31.55
CA ASP A 395 -17.37 -12.10 -32.79
C ASP A 395 -16.05 -12.70 -33.27
N THR A 396 -15.12 -12.92 -32.36
CA THR A 396 -13.83 -13.52 -32.71
C THR A 396 -14.00 -14.92 -33.21
N ILE A 397 -14.84 -15.72 -32.55
CA ILE A 397 -15.09 -17.09 -32.95
C ILE A 397 -15.78 -17.12 -34.33
N ASN A 398 -16.76 -16.22 -34.50
CA ASN A 398 -17.45 -16.14 -35.79
C ASN A 398 -16.51 -15.72 -36.92
N GLN A 399 -15.61 -14.75 -36.62
CA GLN A 399 -14.62 -14.35 -37.62
C GLN A 399 -13.70 -15.50 -37.97
N ARG A 400 -13.27 -16.26 -36.98
CA ARG A 400 -12.42 -17.42 -37.22
C ARG A 400 -13.17 -18.49 -37.98
N PHE A 401 -14.46 -18.70 -37.65
CA PHE A 401 -15.30 -19.62 -38.40
C PHE A 401 -15.39 -19.20 -39.84
N ASN A 402 -15.70 -17.92 -40.07
CA ASN A 402 -15.86 -17.43 -41.44
C ASN A 402 -14.55 -17.55 -42.21
N SER A 403 -13.45 -17.20 -41.58
CA SER A 403 -12.12 -17.38 -42.16
C SER A 403 -11.89 -18.86 -42.48
N PHE A 404 -12.23 -19.71 -41.52
CA PHE A 404 -12.02 -21.14 -41.67
C PHE A 404 -12.88 -21.69 -42.80
N ASP A 405 -14.19 -21.30 -42.79
CA ASP A 405 -15.11 -21.75 -43.82
C ASP A 405 -14.72 -21.24 -45.21
N ASN A 406 -14.35 -19.97 -45.26
CA ASN A 406 -14.08 -19.32 -46.54
C ASN A 406 -12.67 -19.55 -47.05
N GLY A 407 -11.79 -20.07 -46.20
CA GLY A 407 -10.42 -20.37 -46.58
C GLY A 407 -10.13 -21.86 -46.63
N PRO A 408 -9.78 -22.49 -45.50
CA PRO A 408 -9.30 -23.88 -45.55
C PRO A 408 -10.35 -24.88 -46.04
N LEU A 409 -11.61 -24.74 -45.61
CA LEU A 409 -12.64 -25.70 -45.98
C LEU A 409 -12.95 -25.62 -47.45
N LYS A 410 -13.13 -24.41 -47.98
CA LYS A 410 -13.36 -24.24 -49.39
C LYS A 410 -12.17 -24.71 -50.21
N GLU A 411 -10.97 -24.40 -49.71
CA GLU A 411 -9.77 -24.82 -50.41
C GLU A 411 -9.63 -26.35 -50.42
N ALA A 412 -9.95 -27.00 -49.28
CA ALA A 412 -9.90 -28.46 -49.23
C ALA A 412 -10.91 -29.09 -50.19
N LYS A 413 -12.12 -28.54 -50.24
CA LYS A 413 -13.13 -29.04 -51.18
C LYS A 413 -12.70 -28.84 -52.63
N ARG A 414 -12.16 -27.64 -52.91
CA ARG A 414 -11.69 -27.35 -54.28
C ARG A 414 -10.56 -28.28 -54.65
N LYS A 415 -9.62 -28.53 -53.78
CA LYS A 415 -8.51 -29.43 -54.06
C LYS A 415 -8.97 -30.85 -54.26
N ALA A 416 -9.94 -31.31 -53.47
CA ALA A 416 -10.46 -32.64 -53.64
C ALA A 416 -11.16 -32.79 -55.00
N GLU A 417 -11.98 -31.78 -55.35
CA GLU A 417 -12.66 -31.78 -56.63
C GLU A 417 -11.69 -31.71 -57.81
N GLU A 418 -10.69 -30.86 -57.66
CA GLU A 418 -9.68 -30.69 -58.69
C GLU A 418 -8.87 -31.96 -58.88
N ALA A 419 -8.50 -32.61 -57.77
CA ALA A 419 -7.73 -33.83 -57.80
C ALA A 419 -8.57 -34.92 -58.57
N LEU A 420 -9.86 -34.94 -58.24
CA LEU A 420 -10.74 -35.89 -58.91
C LEU A 420 -10.82 -35.64 -60.45
N ARG A 421 -10.96 -34.35 -60.80
CA ARG A 421 -11.04 -34.01 -62.23
C ARG A 421 -9.71 -34.28 -62.94
N ASN A 422 -8.57 -33.90 -62.27
CA ASN A 422 -7.27 -33.98 -62.94
C ASN A 422 -6.75 -35.40 -63.07
N ALA A 423 -7.11 -36.27 -62.14
CA ALA A 423 -6.53 -37.58 -62.05
C ALA A 423 -7.26 -38.61 -62.97
N GLY A 424 -8.41 -38.24 -63.48
CA GLY A 424 -9.20 -39.22 -64.26
C GLY A 424 -9.89 -40.20 -63.34
N ALA A 425 -10.93 -40.82 -63.84
CA ALA A 425 -11.84 -41.52 -62.93
C ALA A 425 -11.35 -42.88 -62.45
N SER A 426 -10.32 -43.46 -63.02
CA SER A 426 -10.00 -44.85 -62.75
C SER A 426 -8.67 -45.11 -62.07
N SER A 427 -7.88 -44.11 -61.79
CA SER A 427 -6.58 -44.37 -61.16
C SER A 427 -6.71 -44.48 -59.63
N SER A 428 -5.94 -45.35 -59.03
CA SER A 428 -5.91 -45.47 -57.55
C SER A 428 -5.37 -44.23 -56.91
N LEU A 429 -4.50 -43.50 -57.58
CA LEU A 429 -3.97 -42.26 -57.11
C LEU A 429 -5.08 -41.21 -57.04
N ALA A 430 -5.96 -41.14 -58.03
CA ALA A 430 -7.08 -40.22 -57.97
C ALA A 430 -8.03 -40.57 -56.86
N GLN A 431 -8.25 -41.84 -56.59
CA GLN A 431 -9.06 -42.25 -55.44
C GLN A 431 -8.45 -41.86 -54.14
N GLU A 432 -7.13 -42.01 -54.00
CA GLU A 432 -6.42 -41.58 -52.77
C GLU A 432 -6.53 -40.09 -52.63
N SER A 433 -6.33 -39.32 -53.66
CA SER A 433 -6.42 -37.86 -53.59
C SER A 433 -7.81 -37.42 -53.18
N LYS A 434 -8.84 -38.06 -53.75
CA LYS A 434 -10.22 -37.78 -53.40
C LYS A 434 -10.45 -38.08 -51.93
N GLN A 435 -9.94 -39.21 -51.45
CA GLN A 435 -10.14 -39.61 -50.09
C GLN A 435 -9.43 -38.62 -49.14
N ILE A 436 -8.20 -38.20 -49.50
CA ILE A 436 -7.47 -37.22 -48.71
C ILE A 436 -8.23 -35.91 -48.64
N GLY A 437 -8.77 -35.47 -49.78
CA GLY A 437 -9.56 -34.26 -49.83
C GLY A 437 -10.80 -34.35 -48.97
N LEU A 438 -11.52 -35.47 -49.09
CA LEU A 438 -12.73 -35.66 -48.29
C LEU A 438 -12.41 -35.76 -46.80
N ASP A 439 -11.29 -36.41 -46.44
CA ASP A 439 -10.87 -36.48 -45.05
C ASP A 439 -10.53 -35.11 -44.53
N SER A 440 -9.89 -34.29 -45.35
CA SER A 440 -9.55 -32.91 -44.94
C SER A 440 -10.82 -32.11 -44.70
N VAL A 441 -11.80 -32.24 -45.56
CA VAL A 441 -13.08 -31.56 -45.39
C VAL A 441 -13.75 -32.04 -44.10
N ALA A 442 -13.73 -33.34 -43.83
CA ALA A 442 -14.34 -33.90 -42.64
C ALA A 442 -13.65 -33.35 -41.40
N ARG A 443 -12.32 -33.25 -41.41
CA ARG A 443 -11.57 -32.70 -40.27
C ARG A 443 -11.93 -31.24 -40.05
N LEU A 444 -12.03 -30.47 -41.11
CA LEU A 444 -12.38 -29.08 -40.99
C LEU A 444 -13.78 -28.90 -40.42
N GLU A 445 -14.73 -29.74 -40.89
CA GLU A 445 -16.08 -29.70 -40.36
C GLU A 445 -16.13 -30.13 -38.91
N ALA A 446 -15.32 -31.13 -38.51
CA ALA A 446 -15.23 -31.53 -37.12
C ALA A 446 -14.67 -30.40 -36.27
N PHE A 447 -13.65 -29.70 -36.76
CA PHE A 447 -13.09 -28.57 -36.05
C PHE A 447 -14.12 -27.46 -35.87
N LYS A 448 -14.89 -27.21 -36.95
CA LYS A 448 -15.95 -26.20 -36.87
C LYS A 448 -16.98 -26.57 -35.80
N SER A 449 -17.35 -27.86 -35.78
CA SER A 449 -18.31 -28.34 -34.79
C SER A 449 -17.75 -28.17 -33.36
N GLN A 450 -16.47 -28.52 -33.16
CA GLN A 450 -15.83 -28.35 -31.89
C GLN A 450 -15.79 -26.88 -31.45
N THR A 451 -15.51 -26.01 -32.43
CA THR A 451 -15.46 -24.58 -32.13
C THR A 451 -16.84 -24.07 -31.77
N THR A 452 -17.88 -24.54 -32.43
CA THR A 452 -19.23 -24.15 -32.08
C THR A 452 -19.59 -24.63 -30.68
N SER A 453 -19.20 -25.86 -30.33
CA SER A 453 -19.44 -26.38 -28.99
C SER A 453 -18.71 -25.56 -27.94
N ALA A 454 -17.46 -25.18 -28.25
CA ALA A 454 -16.69 -24.35 -27.33
C ALA A 454 -17.35 -22.99 -27.16
N GLN A 455 -17.85 -22.41 -28.24
CA GLN A 455 -18.54 -21.14 -28.18
C GLN A 455 -19.79 -21.24 -27.30
N THR A 456 -20.56 -22.33 -27.50
CA THR A 456 -21.75 -22.54 -26.68
C THR A 456 -21.41 -22.69 -25.22
N ALA A 457 -20.35 -23.46 -24.92
CA ALA A 457 -19.92 -23.63 -23.55
C ALA A 457 -19.48 -22.29 -22.93
N LEU A 458 -18.76 -21.50 -23.73
CA LEU A 458 -18.29 -20.20 -23.26
C LEU A 458 -19.47 -19.26 -22.98
N SER A 459 -20.47 -19.27 -23.86
CA SER A 459 -21.70 -18.50 -23.62
C SER A 459 -22.38 -18.96 -22.35
N GLY A 460 -22.42 -20.26 -22.12
CA GLY A 460 -23.01 -20.79 -20.90
C GLY A 460 -22.25 -20.36 -19.66
N ASP A 461 -20.93 -20.36 -19.77
CA ASP A 461 -20.11 -19.89 -18.65
C ASP A 461 -20.35 -18.43 -18.36
N LEU A 462 -20.48 -17.61 -19.41
CA LEU A 462 -20.78 -16.20 -19.22
C LEU A 462 -22.16 -15.99 -18.64
N ASP A 463 -23.15 -16.79 -19.07
CA ASP A 463 -24.49 -16.72 -18.49
C ASP A 463 -24.46 -17.15 -17.01
N ALA A 464 -23.66 -18.17 -16.69
CA ALA A 464 -23.50 -18.58 -15.29
C ALA A 464 -22.87 -17.47 -14.47
N LEU A 465 -21.90 -16.77 -15.05
CA LEU A 465 -21.29 -15.63 -14.36
C LEU A 465 -22.32 -14.53 -14.10
N LYS A 466 -23.15 -14.25 -15.09
CA LYS A 466 -24.22 -13.29 -14.91
C LYS A 466 -25.17 -13.70 -13.79
N ARG A 467 -25.52 -14.99 -13.75
CA ARG A 467 -26.39 -15.49 -12.68
C ARG A 467 -25.71 -15.38 -11.33
N THR A 468 -24.40 -15.64 -11.28
CA THR A 468 -23.64 -15.47 -10.05
C THR A 468 -23.71 -14.03 -9.59
N ILE A 469 -23.52 -13.09 -10.50
CA ILE A 469 -23.62 -11.68 -10.16
C ILE A 469 -25.01 -11.37 -9.61
N ALA A 470 -26.05 -11.83 -10.31
CA ALA A 470 -27.42 -11.51 -9.93
C ALA A 470 -27.84 -12.19 -8.63
N ASN A 471 -27.46 -13.46 -8.45
CA ASN A 471 -28.00 -14.26 -7.36
C ASN A 471 -27.10 -14.32 -6.14
N ASP A 472 -25.80 -14.14 -6.33
CA ASP A 472 -24.85 -14.20 -5.21
C ASP A 472 -24.26 -12.85 -4.87
N ILE A 473 -23.75 -12.14 -5.87
CA ILE A 473 -23.04 -10.90 -5.62
C ILE A 473 -24.00 -9.79 -5.19
N ARG A 474 -25.10 -9.64 -5.92
CA ARG A 474 -26.05 -8.59 -5.56
C ARG A 474 -26.70 -8.82 -4.20
N PRO A 475 -27.11 -10.05 -3.84
CA PRO A 475 -27.60 -10.25 -2.49
C PRO A 475 -26.53 -9.97 -1.43
N LYS A 476 -25.29 -10.36 -1.69
CA LYS A 476 -24.21 -10.05 -0.75
C LYS A 476 -23.95 -8.55 -0.70
N GLN A 477 -24.08 -7.87 -1.84
CA GLN A 477 -23.98 -6.42 -1.85
C GLN A 477 -25.07 -5.80 -0.98
N ALA A 478 -26.30 -6.31 -1.12
CA ALA A 478 -27.39 -5.79 -0.31
C ALA A 478 -27.14 -6.03 1.18
N GLN A 479 -26.61 -7.22 1.51
CA GLN A 479 -26.24 -7.52 2.88
C GLN A 479 -25.15 -6.59 3.39
N ALA A 480 -24.14 -6.35 2.53
CA ALA A 480 -23.05 -5.46 2.89
C ALA A 480 -23.56 -4.04 3.09
N GLU A 481 -24.46 -3.59 2.23
CA GLU A 481 -25.04 -2.26 2.38
C GLU A 481 -25.81 -2.15 3.70
N THR A 482 -26.57 -3.20 4.02
CA THR A 482 -27.31 -3.23 5.29
C THR A 482 -26.33 -3.16 6.47
N GLU A 483 -25.26 -3.95 6.40
CA GLU A 483 -24.27 -3.96 7.47
C GLU A 483 -23.57 -2.61 7.58
N ILE A 484 -23.21 -2.02 6.43
CA ILE A 484 -22.60 -0.69 6.42
C ILE A 484 -23.54 0.32 7.07
N ALA A 485 -24.83 0.25 6.73
CA ALA A 485 -25.80 1.17 7.32
C ALA A 485 -25.85 1.01 8.84
N LYS A 486 -25.81 -0.24 9.31
CA LYS A 486 -25.79 -0.49 10.75
C LYS A 486 -24.54 0.07 11.40
N GLN A 487 -23.39 -0.14 10.75
CA GLN A 487 -22.13 0.35 11.29
C GLN A 487 -22.07 1.87 11.25
N VAL A 488 -22.61 2.48 10.20
CA VAL A 488 -22.69 3.94 10.12
C VAL A 488 -23.53 4.47 11.27
N GLU A 489 -24.65 3.84 11.52
CA GLU A 489 -25.54 4.24 12.61
C GLU A 489 -24.82 4.12 13.95
N ALA A 490 -24.09 3.01 14.14
CA ALA A 490 -23.33 2.80 15.37
C ALA A 490 -22.22 3.84 15.50
N LEU A 491 -21.53 4.14 14.38
CA LEU A 491 -20.49 5.16 14.39
C LEU A 491 -21.05 6.54 14.67
N SER A 492 -22.22 6.85 14.11
CA SER A 492 -22.87 8.13 14.41
C SER A 492 -23.17 8.25 15.88
N ARG A 493 -23.71 7.17 16.48
CA ARG A 493 -23.98 7.19 17.90
C ARG A 493 -22.69 7.34 18.71
N THR A 494 -21.63 6.64 18.29
CA THR A 494 -20.34 6.74 18.97
C THR A 494 -19.79 8.14 18.85
N LYS A 495 -19.88 8.74 17.66
CA LYS A 495 -19.43 10.11 17.47
C LYS A 495 -20.21 11.08 18.36
N ASN A 496 -21.53 10.88 18.44
CA ASN A 496 -22.34 11.76 19.28
C ASN A 496 -21.98 11.58 20.75
N GLU A 497 -21.73 10.33 21.16
CA GLU A 497 -21.29 10.09 22.52
C GLU A 497 -19.93 10.72 22.78
N LEU A 498 -19.01 10.59 21.80
CA LEU A 498 -17.71 11.20 21.93
C LEU A 498 -17.80 12.71 21.99
N ALA A 499 -18.70 13.31 21.20
CA ALA A 499 -18.90 14.75 21.25
C ALA A 499 -19.39 15.15 22.62
N GLY A 500 -20.32 14.37 23.20
CA GLY A 500 -20.77 14.64 24.55
C GLY A 500 -19.67 14.54 25.57
N VAL A 501 -18.83 13.51 25.42
CA VAL A 501 -17.67 13.36 26.33
C VAL A 501 -16.71 14.53 26.18
N LYS A 502 -16.43 14.93 24.95
CA LYS A 502 -15.54 16.06 24.71
C LYS A 502 -16.11 17.35 25.30
N SER A 503 -17.40 17.59 25.11
CA SER A 503 -18.04 18.76 25.69
C SER A 503 -17.97 18.72 27.20
N ALA A 504 -18.27 17.54 27.79
CA ALA A 504 -18.20 17.39 29.23
C ALA A 504 -16.79 17.62 29.75
N GLN A 505 -15.79 17.09 29.02
CA GLN A 505 -14.41 17.29 29.41
C GLN A 505 -14.01 18.76 29.31
N ALA A 506 -14.39 19.43 28.24
CA ALA A 506 -14.10 20.85 28.09
C ALA A 506 -14.72 21.66 29.21
N THR A 507 -15.97 21.37 29.55
CA THR A 507 -16.64 22.05 30.66
C THR A 507 -15.92 21.77 31.96
N TYR A 508 -15.52 20.53 32.17
CA TYR A 508 -14.82 20.15 33.39
C TYR A 508 -13.48 20.87 33.48
N GLU A 509 -12.73 20.90 32.37
CA GLU A 509 -11.43 21.59 32.35
C GLU A 509 -11.62 23.09 32.61
N GLU A 510 -12.63 23.67 31.98
CA GLU A 510 -12.93 25.08 32.17
C GLU A 510 -13.27 25.36 33.63
N THR A 511 -14.15 24.52 34.18
CA THR A 511 -14.57 24.65 35.58
C THR A 511 -13.38 24.51 36.53
N THR A 512 -12.53 23.52 36.27
CA THR A 512 -11.34 23.31 37.10
C THR A 512 -10.39 24.49 37.00
N THR A 513 -10.15 25.01 35.79
CA THR A 513 -9.30 26.15 35.61
C THR A 513 -9.85 27.38 36.35
N ARG A 514 -11.16 27.60 36.23
CA ARG A 514 -11.80 28.73 36.91
C ARG A 514 -11.68 28.58 38.39
N ARG A 515 -11.93 27.38 38.94
CA ARG A 515 -11.82 27.14 40.37
C ARG A 515 -10.40 27.35 40.88
N LEU A 516 -9.41 26.87 40.08
CA LEU A 516 -8.01 27.10 40.47
C LEU A 516 -7.68 28.58 40.46
N SER A 517 -8.16 29.32 39.46
CA SER A 517 -7.99 30.76 39.39
C SER A 517 -8.62 31.44 40.62
N GLU A 518 -9.84 31.04 40.93
CA GLU A 518 -10.54 31.61 42.10
C GLU A 518 -9.80 31.32 43.37
N LEU A 519 -9.30 30.07 43.54
CA LEU A 519 -8.53 29.72 44.71
C LEU A 519 -7.23 30.50 44.80
N THR A 520 -6.56 30.68 43.65
CA THR A 520 -5.33 31.45 43.61
C THR A 520 -5.62 32.90 44.01
N ASN A 521 -6.67 33.49 43.48
CA ASN A 521 -7.02 34.85 43.80
C ASN A 521 -7.37 34.98 45.29
N LEU A 522 -8.13 34.00 45.79
CA LEU A 522 -8.48 34.01 47.19
C LEU A 522 -7.25 33.90 48.07
N ALA A 523 -6.32 32.99 47.72
CA ALA A 523 -5.10 32.79 48.45
C ALA A 523 -4.22 34.04 48.42
N ASN A 524 -4.13 34.67 47.24
CA ASN A 524 -3.33 35.88 47.09
C ASN A 524 -3.88 37.03 47.95
N GLY A 525 -5.20 37.02 48.17
CA GLY A 525 -5.82 38.07 48.97
C GLY A 525 -5.84 37.78 50.45
N LYS A 526 -6.01 36.50 50.85
CA LYS A 526 -6.25 36.22 52.27
C LYS A 526 -5.57 34.97 52.79
N ALA A 527 -5.22 34.02 51.94
CA ALA A 527 -4.70 32.75 52.43
C ALA A 527 -3.22 32.81 52.68
N SER A 528 -2.78 32.13 53.70
CA SER A 528 -1.35 31.95 53.98
C SER A 528 -0.77 30.94 52.97
N LYS A 529 0.57 30.92 52.92
CA LYS A 529 1.23 29.95 52.05
C LYS A 529 0.89 28.51 52.43
N SER A 530 0.75 28.28 53.74
CA SER A 530 0.40 26.93 54.19
C SER A 530 -1.04 26.57 53.82
N GLU A 531 -1.95 27.53 53.81
CA GLU A 531 -3.31 27.28 53.38
C GLU A 531 -3.37 26.94 51.89
N LEU A 532 -2.61 27.69 51.09
CA LEU A 532 -2.53 27.38 49.68
C LEU A 532 -1.93 26.00 49.42
N THR A 533 -0.86 25.68 50.14
CA THR A 533 -0.23 24.37 50.01
C THR A 533 -1.21 23.26 50.37
N GLN A 534 -1.95 23.46 51.45
CA GLN A 534 -2.93 22.46 51.87
C GLN A 534 -4.01 22.29 50.84
N THR A 535 -4.51 23.37 50.26
CA THR A 535 -5.54 23.28 49.24
C THR A 535 -5.03 22.57 48.00
N ALA A 536 -3.82 22.89 47.59
CA ALA A 536 -3.23 22.21 46.42
C ALA A 536 -3.03 20.73 46.67
N GLU A 537 -2.61 20.38 47.88
CA GLU A 537 -2.45 18.97 48.25
C GLU A 537 -3.76 18.25 48.26
N GLU A 538 -4.82 18.89 48.75
CA GLU A 538 -6.14 18.26 48.73
C GLU A 538 -6.64 18.03 47.33
N LEU A 539 -6.45 19.01 46.44
CA LEU A 539 -6.83 18.85 45.06
C LEU A 539 -6.04 17.74 44.39
N SER A 540 -4.74 17.68 44.64
CA SER A 540 -3.90 16.63 44.10
C SER A 540 -4.33 15.26 44.60
N SER A 541 -4.70 15.16 45.88
CA SER A 541 -5.21 13.91 46.42
C SER A 541 -6.50 13.48 45.75
N LYS A 542 -7.40 14.42 45.52
CA LYS A 542 -8.65 14.09 44.85
C LYS A 542 -8.43 13.63 43.40
N ILE A 543 -7.53 14.29 42.70
CA ILE A 543 -7.18 13.89 41.36
C ILE A 543 -6.56 12.49 41.37
N ALA A 544 -5.65 12.24 42.29
CA ALA A 544 -5.02 10.95 42.44
C ALA A 544 -6.04 9.85 42.75
N SER A 545 -7.04 10.14 43.58
CA SER A 545 -8.03 9.15 43.93
C SER A 545 -8.90 8.79 42.72
N VAL A 546 -9.16 9.76 41.85
CA VAL A 546 -9.91 9.48 40.63
C VAL A 546 -9.07 8.63 39.67
N GLN A 547 -7.77 8.86 39.64
CA GLN A 547 -6.88 8.16 38.70
C GLN A 547 -6.38 6.83 39.27
N ALA A 548 -6.62 6.53 40.52
CA ALA A 548 -6.04 5.35 41.16
C ALA A 548 -6.64 4.04 40.65
N SER A 549 -7.85 4.11 40.11
CA SER A 549 -8.53 2.90 39.62
C SER A 549 -7.76 2.32 38.43
N GLY A 550 -7.43 1.05 38.53
CA GLY A 550 -6.67 0.39 37.49
C GLY A 550 -5.15 0.56 37.55
N ARG A 551 -4.68 1.23 38.57
CA ARG A 551 -3.26 1.42 38.74
C ARG A 551 -2.58 0.09 39.06
N ASN A 552 -1.47 -0.16 38.38
CA ASN A 552 -0.70 -1.37 38.64
C ASN A 552 0.06 -1.22 39.96
N LEU A 553 -0.19 -2.15 40.86
CA LEU A 553 0.42 -2.11 42.20
C LEU A 553 1.80 -2.74 42.25
N PHE A 554 2.20 -3.46 41.21
CA PHE A 554 3.53 -4.06 41.18
C PHE A 554 4.56 -3.03 40.73
N LEU A 555 5.63 -2.94 41.51
CA LEU A 555 6.75 -2.07 41.15
C LEU A 555 7.55 -2.71 40.02
N ASN A 556 7.92 -1.88 39.04
CA ASN A 556 8.80 -2.33 37.96
C ASN A 556 8.22 -3.57 37.26
N SER A 557 6.92 -3.56 37.02
CA SER A 557 6.22 -4.76 36.51
C SER A 557 6.59 -5.12 35.07
N LEU A 558 7.18 -4.20 34.34
CA LEU A 558 7.70 -4.50 33.00
C LEU A 558 9.19 -4.80 33.00
N PHE A 559 9.78 -4.83 34.20
CA PHE A 559 11.18 -5.19 34.43
C PHE A 559 12.16 -4.34 33.62
N LYS A 560 11.84 -3.04 33.50
CA LYS A 560 12.71 -2.11 32.79
C LYS A 560 13.90 -1.69 33.62
N GLN A 561 13.75 -1.69 34.94
CA GLN A 561 14.80 -1.28 35.86
C GLN A 561 15.40 -2.52 36.51
N ASP A 562 16.50 -2.30 37.22
CA ASP A 562 17.17 -3.36 37.95
C ASP A 562 16.22 -4.11 38.88
N ILE A 563 16.51 -5.38 39.14
CA ILE A 563 15.63 -6.23 39.95
C ILE A 563 15.41 -5.64 41.36
N SER A 564 16.36 -4.88 41.85
CA SER A 564 16.19 -4.22 43.16
C SER A 564 15.01 -3.26 43.19
N LYS A 565 14.57 -2.79 42.03
CA LYS A 565 13.44 -1.88 41.96
C LYS A 565 12.08 -2.60 41.98
N THR A 566 12.08 -3.91 41.93
CA THR A 566 10.85 -4.69 42.09
C THR A 566 10.49 -4.96 43.56
N GLY A 567 11.46 -4.88 44.42
CA GLY A 567 11.28 -5.28 45.80
C GLY A 567 11.22 -6.79 45.99
N ILE A 568 11.53 -7.57 44.97
CA ILE A 568 11.45 -9.02 45.04
C ILE A 568 12.61 -9.56 45.89
N TRP A 569 12.28 -10.52 46.74
CA TRP A 569 13.31 -11.31 47.42
C TRP A 569 12.92 -12.77 47.33
N THR A 570 13.95 -13.60 47.35
CA THR A 570 13.78 -15.03 47.11
C THR A 570 14.16 -15.83 48.34
N THR A 571 13.66 -17.08 48.39
CA THR A 571 14.09 -18.00 49.40
C THR A 571 15.44 -18.64 48.99
N SER A 572 16.01 -19.46 49.88
CA SER A 572 17.26 -20.10 49.57
C SER A 572 17.14 -21.17 48.44
N THR A 573 15.90 -21.52 48.08
CA THR A 573 15.69 -22.54 47.07
C THR A 573 15.41 -21.98 45.68
N TYR A 574 15.30 -20.67 45.54
CA TYR A 574 15.02 -20.05 44.25
C TYR A 574 15.85 -18.77 44.08
N THR A 575 16.15 -18.45 42.84
CA THR A 575 16.66 -17.13 42.49
C THR A 575 15.74 -16.49 41.46
N ALA A 576 15.78 -15.17 41.44
CA ALA A 576 15.00 -14.41 40.47
C ALA A 576 15.89 -13.31 39.88
N THR A 577 15.95 -13.24 38.56
CA THR A 577 16.73 -12.22 37.86
C THR A 577 15.91 -11.69 36.71
N ILE A 578 16.25 -10.50 36.24
CA ILE A 578 15.61 -9.93 35.07
C ILE A 578 16.38 -10.42 33.85
N ASP A 579 15.68 -11.11 32.95
CA ASP A 579 16.26 -11.71 31.77
C ASP A 579 15.92 -10.84 30.55
N SER A 580 16.95 -10.26 29.95
CA SER A 580 16.75 -9.38 28.81
C SER A 580 16.63 -10.17 27.51
N GLU A 581 16.98 -11.45 27.51
CA GLU A 581 16.86 -12.27 26.31
C GLU A 581 15.47 -12.88 26.15
N SER A 582 14.81 -13.15 27.26
CA SER A 582 13.45 -13.69 27.25
C SER A 582 12.48 -12.52 27.29
N LYS A 583 11.92 -12.17 26.17
CA LYS A 583 11.02 -11.01 26.07
C LYS A 583 9.62 -11.43 25.66
N TYR A 584 8.65 -10.68 26.17
CA TYR A 584 7.27 -10.80 25.71
C TYR A 584 6.79 -9.41 25.37
N LEU A 585 6.32 -9.24 24.15
CA LEU A 585 5.86 -7.95 23.64
C LEU A 585 6.91 -6.85 23.85
N GLY A 586 8.17 -7.20 23.65
CA GLY A 586 9.27 -6.25 23.77
C GLY A 586 9.73 -5.94 25.17
N HIS A 587 9.10 -6.52 26.19
CA HIS A 587 9.47 -6.28 27.58
C HIS A 587 10.28 -7.43 28.13
N LYS A 588 11.22 -7.09 28.99
CA LYS A 588 12.05 -8.10 29.65
C LYS A 588 11.19 -8.96 30.58
N ALA A 589 11.70 -10.09 30.97
CA ALA A 589 10.97 -11.05 31.80
C ALA A 589 11.70 -11.28 33.11
N LEU A 590 10.95 -11.64 34.13
CA LEU A 590 11.51 -12.12 35.38
C LEU A 590 11.77 -13.61 35.23
N LYS A 591 13.02 -14.01 35.39
CA LYS A 591 13.42 -15.41 35.29
C LYS A 591 13.61 -15.98 36.69
N ILE A 592 12.88 -17.02 36.99
CA ILE A 592 12.92 -17.65 38.31
C ILE A 592 13.51 -19.05 38.14
N ILE A 593 14.56 -19.35 38.87
CA ILE A 593 15.25 -20.61 38.78
C ILE A 593 15.25 -21.28 40.15
N GLY A 594 14.77 -22.52 40.19
CA GLY A 594 14.90 -23.32 41.36
C GLY A 594 16.34 -23.78 41.51
N LEU A 595 16.86 -23.74 42.72
CA LEU A 595 18.25 -24.02 42.98
C LEU A 595 18.49 -25.49 43.35
N ASN A 596 17.43 -26.27 43.49
CA ASN A 596 17.55 -27.68 43.88
C ASN A 596 17.56 -28.56 42.62
N PRO A 597 18.64 -29.22 42.33
CA PRO A 597 18.71 -30.06 41.11
C PRO A 597 17.76 -31.25 41.11
N SER A 598 17.26 -31.66 42.28
CA SER A 598 16.29 -32.76 42.32
C SER A 598 14.90 -32.37 41.86
N GLY A 599 14.68 -31.09 41.65
CA GLY A 599 13.37 -30.60 41.22
C GLY A 599 12.40 -30.39 42.36
N ARG A 600 12.81 -30.61 43.56
CA ARG A 600 12.00 -30.33 44.74
C ARG A 600 12.74 -29.35 45.63
N ASP A 601 12.21 -28.18 45.72
CA ASP A 601 12.79 -27.11 46.56
C ASP A 601 12.04 -27.13 47.88
N GLY A 602 12.50 -27.91 48.80
CA GLY A 602 11.80 -28.23 50.04
C GLY A 602 11.14 -27.05 50.73
N GLY A 603 10.21 -27.34 51.59
CA GLY A 603 9.45 -26.34 52.30
C GLY A 603 8.48 -25.61 51.38
N ASN A 604 8.43 -24.32 51.48
CA ASN A 604 7.60 -23.46 50.68
C ASN A 604 8.45 -22.54 49.81
N PRO A 605 9.02 -23.05 48.72
CA PRO A 605 9.82 -22.19 47.87
C PRO A 605 8.96 -21.09 47.25
N LYS A 606 9.46 -19.88 47.31
CA LYS A 606 8.67 -18.77 46.83
C LYS A 606 9.55 -17.59 46.43
N VAL A 607 8.99 -16.81 45.53
CA VAL A 607 9.52 -15.50 45.18
C VAL A 607 8.50 -14.48 45.70
N THR A 608 8.95 -13.58 46.50
CA THR A 608 8.05 -12.63 47.17
C THR A 608 8.15 -11.28 46.47
N TYR A 609 6.99 -10.73 46.13
CA TYR A 609 6.88 -9.42 45.51
C TYR A 609 6.27 -8.50 46.59
N PRO A 610 7.10 -7.83 47.36
CA PRO A 610 6.58 -7.12 48.57
C PRO A 610 5.72 -5.91 48.27
N ALA A 611 5.68 -5.46 47.02
CA ALA A 611 4.80 -4.34 46.71
C ALA A 611 3.35 -4.64 47.10
N LEU A 612 2.92 -5.90 47.01
CA LEU A 612 1.59 -6.27 47.43
C LEU A 612 1.41 -6.24 48.94
N GLY A 613 2.49 -6.31 49.69
CA GLY A 613 2.44 -6.20 51.14
C GLY A 613 2.08 -4.81 51.61
N GLN A 614 2.15 -3.83 50.73
CA GLN A 614 1.80 -2.44 51.08
C GLN A 614 0.48 -2.03 50.41
N PHE A 615 -0.35 -2.97 50.10
CA PHE A 615 -1.58 -2.75 49.37
C PHE A 615 -2.45 -1.65 50.00
N GLY A 616 -2.62 -1.69 51.32
CA GLY A 616 -3.43 -0.71 52.00
C GLY A 616 -2.86 0.71 51.97
N LYS A 617 -1.55 0.82 51.73
CA LYS A 617 -0.91 2.12 51.62
C LYS A 617 -0.98 2.66 50.20
N VAL A 618 -1.01 1.76 49.21
CA VAL A 618 -1.01 2.16 47.81
C VAL A 618 -2.39 2.60 47.36
N ILE A 619 -3.43 1.96 47.87
CA ILE A 619 -4.81 2.29 47.51
C ILE A 619 -5.43 3.05 48.69
N PRO A 620 -5.60 4.36 48.57
CA PRO A 620 -6.15 5.14 49.70
C PRO A 620 -7.57 4.66 50.03
N GLY A 621 -7.83 4.55 51.31
CA GLY A 621 -9.15 4.08 51.79
C GLY A 621 -9.32 2.58 51.77
N SER A 622 -8.33 1.86 51.25
CA SER A 622 -8.39 0.40 51.20
C SER A 622 -8.05 -0.16 52.57
N THR A 623 -9.00 -0.86 53.19
CA THR A 623 -8.78 -1.47 54.50
C THR A 623 -8.87 -2.98 54.42
N THR A 624 -10.08 -3.46 54.15
CA THR A 624 -10.34 -4.89 54.10
C THR A 624 -11.37 -5.15 53.01
N ASN A 625 -11.50 -6.41 52.64
CA ASN A 625 -12.59 -6.89 51.77
C ASN A 625 -12.61 -6.24 50.39
N GLN A 626 -11.44 -6.02 49.82
CA GLN A 626 -11.34 -5.54 48.46
C GLN A 626 -10.87 -6.67 47.54
N ASP A 627 -11.48 -6.73 46.39
CA ASP A 627 -11.09 -7.71 45.40
C ASP A 627 -9.86 -7.21 44.63
N VAL A 628 -8.93 -8.10 44.44
CA VAL A 628 -7.71 -7.81 43.71
C VAL A 628 -7.55 -8.86 42.63
N THR A 629 -7.25 -8.42 41.45
CA THR A 629 -6.97 -9.33 40.35
C THR A 629 -5.46 -9.35 40.10
N ILE A 630 -4.91 -10.53 40.07
CA ILE A 630 -3.51 -10.73 39.73
C ILE A 630 -3.46 -11.39 38.36
N SER A 631 -2.80 -10.75 37.43
CA SER A 631 -2.66 -11.31 36.09
C SER A 631 -1.24 -11.11 35.58
N PHE A 632 -0.79 -12.07 34.84
CA PHE A 632 0.55 -12.05 34.30
C PHE A 632 0.66 -13.02 33.13
N TYR A 633 1.71 -12.88 32.37
CA TYR A 633 2.06 -13.83 31.31
C TYR A 633 3.22 -14.66 31.80
N ALA A 634 3.12 -15.96 31.60
CA ALA A 634 4.13 -16.87 32.12
C ALA A 634 4.34 -18.05 31.20
N LYS A 635 5.56 -18.58 31.24
CA LYS A 635 5.89 -19.85 30.62
C LYS A 635 6.93 -20.54 31.49
N ALA A 636 7.16 -21.80 31.25
CA ALA A 636 8.14 -22.58 31.97
C ALA A 636 9.09 -23.26 30.98
N ASN A 637 10.20 -23.81 31.49
CA ASN A 637 11.13 -24.51 30.61
C ASN A 637 10.62 -25.89 30.23
N LYS A 638 9.55 -26.37 30.85
CA LYS A 638 8.90 -27.61 30.47
C LYS A 638 7.42 -27.55 30.85
N ASN A 639 6.63 -28.40 30.21
CA ASN A 639 5.21 -28.43 30.48
C ASN A 639 4.91 -29.04 31.84
N GLY A 640 3.86 -28.56 32.48
CA GLY A 640 3.36 -29.17 33.70
C GLY A 640 3.87 -28.55 35.00
N ILE A 641 4.69 -27.51 34.91
CA ILE A 641 5.13 -26.81 36.11
C ILE A 641 3.95 -26.11 36.74
N MET A 642 3.76 -26.30 38.03
CA MET A 642 2.66 -25.68 38.75
C MET A 642 3.12 -24.38 39.41
N LEU A 643 2.30 -23.36 39.28
CA LEU A 643 2.54 -22.08 39.91
C LEU A 643 1.34 -21.72 40.77
N ARG A 644 1.58 -21.32 41.99
CA ARG A 644 0.53 -20.84 42.88
C ARG A 644 0.87 -19.43 43.32
N SER A 645 -0.07 -18.53 43.13
CA SER A 645 0.07 -17.20 43.67
C SER A 645 -0.69 -17.07 44.99
N ARG A 646 -0.18 -16.23 45.85
CA ARG A 646 -0.78 -15.99 47.16
C ARG A 646 -0.70 -14.50 47.48
N LEU A 647 -1.73 -14.04 48.13
CA LEU A 647 -1.76 -12.67 48.60
C LEU A 647 -1.69 -12.70 50.12
N GLY A 648 -0.65 -12.09 50.67
CA GLY A 648 -0.45 -12.00 52.09
C GLY A 648 0.10 -13.27 52.72
N ASN A 649 0.48 -13.15 53.98
CA ASN A 649 1.09 -14.27 54.72
C ASN A 649 0.08 -15.30 55.21
N ILE A 650 -1.19 -14.93 55.34
CA ILE A 650 -2.16 -15.79 55.95
C ILE A 650 -3.01 -16.54 54.90
N GLY A 651 -2.49 -16.64 53.68
CA GLY A 651 -2.99 -17.66 52.80
C GLY A 651 -4.15 -17.31 51.89
N TYR A 652 -4.29 -16.06 51.49
CA TYR A 652 -5.23 -15.75 50.41
C TYR A 652 -4.67 -16.35 49.11
N LYS A 653 -5.24 -17.45 48.70
CA LYS A 653 -4.75 -18.19 47.56
C LYS A 653 -5.56 -17.91 46.32
N THR A 654 -4.92 -17.82 45.22
CA THR A 654 -5.60 -17.65 43.94
C THR A 654 -5.81 -18.99 43.23
N GLY A 655 -5.19 -20.04 43.72
CA GLY A 655 -5.27 -21.34 43.10
C GLY A 655 -4.01 -21.67 42.32
N ASN A 656 -4.00 -22.88 41.76
CA ASN A 656 -2.85 -23.37 41.03
C ASN A 656 -3.03 -23.11 39.53
N VAL A 657 -1.95 -22.75 38.89
CA VAL A 657 -1.90 -22.59 37.44
C VAL A 657 -0.83 -23.50 36.89
N THR A 658 -1.15 -24.24 35.86
CA THR A 658 -0.18 -25.13 35.22
C THR A 658 0.48 -24.37 34.07
N LEU A 659 1.81 -24.34 34.10
CA LEU A 659 2.56 -23.63 33.08
C LEU A 659 2.98 -24.58 31.96
N SER A 660 3.24 -24.01 30.82
CA SER A 660 3.74 -24.74 29.67
C SER A 660 4.95 -23.99 29.11
N THR A 661 5.50 -24.52 28.05
CA THR A 661 6.64 -23.86 27.41
C THR A 661 6.22 -22.68 26.54
N GLU A 662 4.92 -22.48 26.40
CA GLU A 662 4.42 -21.32 25.66
C GLU A 662 3.88 -20.28 26.63
N ILE A 663 4.02 -19.04 26.24
CA ILE A 663 3.53 -17.96 27.10
C ILE A 663 2.01 -17.90 27.06
N UNK A 664 1.50 -17.78 28.14
CA UNK A 664 0.12 -17.63 28.21
C UNK A 664 -0.18 -16.76 29.37
N SER A 665 -1.29 -16.19 29.21
CA SER A 665 -1.80 -15.33 30.28
C SER A 665 -2.27 -16.17 31.46
N ARG A 666 -1.92 -15.72 32.67
CA ARG A 666 -2.28 -16.47 33.90
C ARG A 666 -2.98 -15.53 34.88
#